data_6acdc776972b41f660ec2147cb05d324
#
_entry.id   6acdc776972b41f660ec2147cb05d324
#
_cell.length_a   1.000
_cell.length_b   1.000
_cell.length_c   1.000
_cell.angle_alpha   90.00
_cell.angle_beta   90.00
_cell.angle_gamma   90.00
#
_symmetry.space_group_name_H-M   'P 1'
#
loop_
_entity.id
_entity.type
_entity.pdbx_description
1 polymer ?
#
loop_
_entity_poly.entity_id
_entity_poly.type
_entity_poly.pdbx_seq_one_letter_code
_entity_poly.pdbx_strand_id
1 'polypeptide(L)'
;MKAKFPAVFCAALIAGPALSQAQMVNLPTSKQLLGEIPGNPRKINGLPMSMAISPDGRYAVTVNAGYGTYESQYEQSLTVLDTQLDTLTDFPDPRTPVRAKQTLYSGLAFSQDGTHLYASMASLTDAAGNGKDAVGSGIAVYSFNEGKIAPERLIRLPMEELAPGRTTRLPAGAESGMGVPYPAAIAVLSQAGREKLLVADNLSDFVVLLDAATGAVEKRFDLSESDTVPSTYPVAVAVTRDGKRAFAALWNASEIAELNLESGTVLRKLAMLKPANDVAPGTHPCAFAFSPDQKTLYVALANRDAVAAVNLDGGQFWIKGFFDTRLPGQTYFGAEPVALAVNASGARLYAANMASDAVAVMDTRKLTAKAVKTGMVEPDGFIPTDWLPMAIAFDKLPSGGRLLVATGKGEGTGPNNFPQRPVEGADKGSPQRANAYIGTLLYGSLASLEESEIENDLPQWSPVVLDSNRMIAAQEKIVFAGGAQDRIKHVIYIIKENRTYDQIFGDLSEDGKQVGNGDPKLAMYGEAITPNLHKLALQFGVLDNFFDSGEVSGDGHVWSTAGIGSDYLEKTWQQSYRGEQRSYDYEGVVADGYPLLQNIPDVNEPGSGYLWGDLAAHGKTYYHFGEFISSTFCNESVVADPTLGPMLAGPKCAQKAIEPGQALPEEWGGGTNKWPWAIPVLAANTATKPELVGHFAPEAPDFNLMVPDQIRVDIFLRHLKAWLADKAEGRDTMPNFIMLRLPNDHTAGTRPGGPTPKSSVADNDLAVGRAVEAISHSPFWDDTAFFILEDDAQNGADHVDAHRSIAVVVSKYAPHGENGAPFVDSHFYSTVSEIRTMESLLGLPPMNNNDAFCSMMASLFTGPGDQAAFDADTSNRDNGLIYTANGKTAVGAKQSVKMDFSHEDRAPTEKLNVILWKDAMGNAPVPAMLKEKGKKNAKDEDD
;
A
#
# COMPACT_ATOMS: atom_id res chain seq x y z
N MET A 1 79.31 -28.28 -25.16
CA MET A 1 78.00 -29.01 -25.13
C MET A 1 77.17 -28.52 -24.02
N LYS A 2 76.08 -27.83 -24.36
CA LYS A 2 75.17 -27.16 -23.45
C LYS A 2 74.06 -28.11 -23.03
N ALA A 3 73.95 -28.42 -21.74
CA ALA A 3 72.79 -29.10 -21.19
C ALA A 3 71.72 -28.09 -20.68
N LYS A 4 70.52 -28.25 -21.21
CA LYS A 4 69.29 -27.44 -20.76
C LYS A 4 68.66 -28.28 -19.67
N PHE A 5 68.39 -27.61 -18.53
CA PHE A 5 67.40 -28.04 -17.50
C PHE A 5 66.04 -27.38 -17.75
N PRO A 6 64.95 -28.10 -17.66
CA PRO A 6 63.63 -27.50 -17.67
C PRO A 6 63.20 -27.08 -16.25
N ALA A 7 62.77 -25.85 -16.07
CA ALA A 7 62.14 -25.37 -14.87
C ALA A 7 60.70 -25.88 -14.83
N VAL A 8 60.34 -26.61 -13.78
CA VAL A 8 58.97 -27.00 -13.44
C VAL A 8 58.40 -25.87 -12.60
N PHE A 9 57.43 -25.12 -13.16
CA PHE A 9 56.62 -24.20 -12.40
C PHE A 9 55.50 -24.99 -11.74
N CYS A 10 55.55 -25.20 -10.42
CA CYS A 10 54.37 -25.56 -9.62
C CYS A 10 53.51 -24.31 -9.42
N ALA A 11 52.42 -24.23 -10.17
CA ALA A 11 51.33 -23.29 -9.82
C ALA A 11 50.55 -23.85 -8.64
N ALA A 12 50.76 -23.32 -7.46
CA ALA A 12 49.86 -23.54 -6.31
C ALA A 12 48.55 -22.81 -6.61
N LEU A 13 47.51 -23.55 -6.95
CA LEU A 13 46.12 -23.03 -6.89
C LEU A 13 45.83 -22.77 -5.41
N ILE A 14 45.83 -21.51 -5.05
CA ILE A 14 45.17 -21.04 -3.81
C ILE A 14 43.68 -21.09 -4.15
N ALA A 15 42.99 -22.14 -3.71
CA ALA A 15 41.52 -22.12 -3.62
C ALA A 15 41.16 -21.11 -2.54
N GLY A 16 40.86 -19.89 -2.98
CA GLY A 16 40.14 -18.92 -2.12
C GLY A 16 38.80 -19.56 -1.74
N PRO A 17 38.28 -19.24 -0.53
CA PRO A 17 36.94 -19.66 -0.21
C PRO A 17 35.99 -19.10 -1.29
N ALA A 18 35.18 -19.98 -1.88
CA ALA A 18 34.06 -19.56 -2.69
C ALA A 18 33.20 -18.65 -1.78
N LEU A 19 33.21 -17.34 -2.03
CA LEU A 19 32.20 -16.44 -1.51
C LEU A 19 30.88 -17.04 -2.00
N SER A 20 30.08 -17.57 -1.07
CA SER A 20 28.66 -17.81 -1.35
C SER A 20 28.13 -16.49 -1.92
N GLN A 21 27.53 -16.50 -3.10
CA GLN A 21 26.84 -15.34 -3.58
C GLN A 21 25.89 -14.93 -2.45
N ALA A 22 26.09 -13.74 -1.90
CA ALA A 22 25.24 -13.21 -0.87
C ALA A 22 23.82 -13.22 -1.45
N GLN A 23 22.87 -13.77 -0.72
CA GLN A 23 21.48 -13.82 -1.15
C GLN A 23 20.98 -12.38 -1.34
N MET A 24 20.53 -12.05 -2.52
CA MET A 24 19.96 -10.75 -2.87
C MET A 24 18.50 -10.98 -3.26
N VAL A 25 17.60 -10.24 -2.61
CA VAL A 25 16.17 -10.23 -2.95
C VAL A 25 15.81 -8.81 -3.37
N ASN A 26 15.33 -8.64 -4.59
CA ASN A 26 14.78 -7.37 -5.04
C ASN A 26 13.36 -7.20 -4.46
N LEU A 27 13.06 -6.01 -4.00
CA LEU A 27 11.75 -5.65 -3.46
C LEU A 27 10.97 -4.78 -4.45
N PRO A 28 9.63 -4.91 -4.50
CA PRO A 28 8.78 -4.05 -5.34
C PRO A 28 8.94 -2.54 -5.06
N THR A 29 9.48 -2.17 -3.91
CA THR A 29 9.85 -0.80 -3.55
C THR A 29 11.13 -0.30 -4.22
N SER A 30 11.69 -1.03 -5.18
CA SER A 30 13.00 -0.78 -5.83
C SER A 30 14.22 -0.89 -4.91
N LYS A 31 14.05 -1.42 -3.71
CA LYS A 31 15.13 -1.73 -2.75
C LYS A 31 15.55 -3.19 -2.84
N GLN A 32 16.49 -3.56 -2.00
CA GLN A 32 17.03 -4.91 -1.96
C GLN A 32 17.25 -5.39 -0.52
N LEU A 33 17.00 -6.65 -0.27
CA LEU A 33 17.55 -7.31 0.91
C LEU A 33 18.90 -7.91 0.53
N LEU A 34 19.94 -7.56 1.27
CA LEU A 34 21.32 -7.95 0.94
C LEU A 34 21.94 -8.77 2.07
N GLY A 35 22.39 -9.95 1.69
CA GLY A 35 23.13 -10.83 2.60
C GLY A 35 22.24 -11.47 3.67
N GLU A 36 22.87 -11.82 4.79
CA GLU A 36 22.20 -12.40 5.95
C GLU A 36 21.69 -11.27 6.87
N ILE A 37 20.39 -11.23 7.13
CA ILE A 37 19.78 -10.25 8.02
C ILE A 37 20.10 -10.60 9.47
N PRO A 38 20.60 -9.65 10.29
CA PRO A 38 20.98 -9.89 11.69
C PRO A 38 19.81 -10.38 12.55
N GLY A 39 20.14 -11.11 13.64
CA GLY A 39 19.13 -11.59 14.58
C GLY A 39 18.35 -12.80 14.09
N ASN A 40 18.80 -13.46 13.03
CA ASN A 40 18.20 -14.70 12.48
C ASN A 40 16.66 -14.59 12.35
N PRO A 41 16.16 -13.74 11.47
CA PRO A 41 14.72 -13.54 11.35
C PRO A 41 14.01 -14.86 11.00
N ARG A 42 12.95 -15.14 11.75
CA ARG A 42 12.11 -16.34 11.57
C ARG A 42 10.75 -15.92 11.08
N LYS A 43 10.22 -16.67 10.13
CA LYS A 43 8.93 -16.42 9.51
C LYS A 43 7.79 -16.54 10.53
N ILE A 44 6.91 -15.54 10.56
CA ILE A 44 5.67 -15.50 11.33
C ILE A 44 4.50 -15.18 10.41
N ASN A 45 3.29 -15.13 10.93
CA ASN A 45 2.11 -14.71 10.15
C ASN A 45 2.24 -13.24 9.71
N GLY A 46 1.52 -12.85 8.64
CA GLY A 46 1.68 -11.56 7.99
C GLY A 46 1.30 -10.36 8.85
N LEU A 47 1.97 -9.26 8.65
CA LEU A 47 1.72 -7.93 9.21
C LEU A 47 1.68 -7.92 10.76
N PRO A 48 2.79 -8.17 11.44
CA PRO A 48 2.91 -7.98 12.89
C PRO A 48 2.89 -6.49 13.25
N MET A 49 1.72 -5.98 13.63
CA MET A 49 1.45 -4.55 13.84
C MET A 49 2.05 -3.99 15.11
N SER A 50 2.17 -4.81 16.15
CA SER A 50 2.79 -4.43 17.43
C SER A 50 3.30 -5.63 18.20
N MET A 51 4.08 -5.37 19.23
CA MET A 51 4.71 -6.37 20.08
C MET A 51 4.58 -5.97 21.55
N ALA A 52 4.26 -6.94 22.41
CA ALA A 52 4.22 -6.79 23.85
C ALA A 52 5.13 -7.80 24.54
N ILE A 53 5.88 -7.35 25.57
CA ILE A 53 6.71 -8.22 26.43
C ILE A 53 5.90 -8.57 27.67
N SER A 54 5.93 -9.84 28.09
CA SER A 54 5.28 -10.29 29.32
C SER A 54 5.90 -9.61 30.57
N PRO A 55 5.16 -9.41 31.67
CA PRO A 55 5.68 -8.73 32.85
C PRO A 55 6.91 -9.38 33.48
N ASP A 56 7.10 -10.69 33.29
CA ASP A 56 8.28 -11.44 33.74
C ASP A 56 9.46 -11.36 32.77
N GLY A 57 9.27 -10.74 31.58
CA GLY A 57 10.28 -10.62 30.53
C GLY A 57 10.58 -11.90 29.76
N ARG A 58 9.86 -12.99 29.99
CA ARG A 58 10.15 -14.27 29.34
C ARG A 58 9.53 -14.39 27.94
N TYR A 59 8.39 -13.77 27.72
CA TYR A 59 7.64 -13.93 26.46
C TYR A 59 7.50 -12.61 25.74
N ALA A 60 7.70 -12.64 24.43
CA ALA A 60 7.31 -11.56 23.52
C ALA A 60 6.16 -12.06 22.65
N VAL A 61 5.13 -11.25 22.46
CA VAL A 61 3.96 -11.61 21.65
C VAL A 61 3.76 -10.53 20.58
N THR A 62 3.55 -10.95 19.34
CA THR A 62 3.12 -10.06 18.24
C THR A 62 1.64 -10.26 17.95
N VAL A 63 0.95 -9.19 17.52
CA VAL A 63 -0.38 -9.27 16.92
C VAL A 63 -0.23 -9.16 15.40
N ASN A 64 -0.60 -10.22 14.69
CA ASN A 64 -0.43 -10.36 13.24
C ASN A 64 -1.78 -10.08 12.57
N ALA A 65 -1.92 -8.85 12.06
CA ALA A 65 -3.19 -8.32 11.56
C ALA A 65 -3.32 -8.37 10.03
N GLY A 66 -2.48 -9.16 9.36
CA GLY A 66 -2.54 -9.39 7.92
C GLY A 66 -3.74 -10.23 7.48
N TYR A 67 -3.69 -10.69 6.25
CA TYR A 67 -4.75 -11.54 5.69
C TYR A 67 -4.79 -12.95 6.28
N GLY A 68 -3.73 -13.36 6.98
CA GLY A 68 -3.49 -14.73 7.35
C GLY A 68 -2.78 -15.47 6.20
N THR A 69 -2.03 -16.48 6.54
CA THR A 69 -1.23 -17.28 5.61
C THR A 69 -1.79 -18.68 5.48
N TYR A 70 -1.28 -19.45 4.53
CA TYR A 70 -1.66 -20.85 4.38
C TYR A 70 -1.45 -21.65 5.67
N GLU A 71 -0.38 -21.39 6.39
CA GLU A 71 0.01 -22.09 7.62
C GLU A 71 -0.93 -21.74 8.78
N SER A 72 -1.46 -20.50 8.83
CA SER A 72 -2.48 -20.08 9.80
C SER A 72 -3.91 -20.43 9.35
N GLN A 73 -4.07 -21.15 8.24
CA GLN A 73 -5.37 -21.43 7.61
C GLN A 73 -6.13 -20.17 7.21
N TYR A 74 -5.38 -19.10 6.85
CA TYR A 74 -5.91 -17.77 6.50
C TYR A 74 -6.64 -17.05 7.65
N GLU A 75 -6.28 -17.40 8.89
CA GLU A 75 -6.69 -16.69 10.10
C GLU A 75 -5.59 -15.71 10.54
N GLN A 76 -5.96 -14.59 11.11
CA GLN A 76 -5.03 -13.72 11.83
C GLN A 76 -4.60 -14.41 13.12
N SER A 77 -3.48 -13.97 13.69
CA SER A 77 -2.92 -14.69 14.82
C SER A 77 -2.18 -13.80 15.81
N LEU A 78 -1.83 -14.41 16.96
CA LEU A 78 -0.80 -13.92 17.85
C LEU A 78 0.36 -14.90 17.83
N THR A 79 1.59 -14.40 17.59
CA THR A 79 2.79 -15.25 17.66
C THR A 79 3.52 -15.00 18.97
N VAL A 80 3.86 -16.07 19.68
CA VAL A 80 4.62 -16.05 20.95
C VAL A 80 6.04 -16.50 20.71
N LEU A 81 6.99 -15.66 21.10
CA LEU A 81 8.39 -16.00 21.29
C LEU A 81 8.64 -16.29 22.76
N ASP A 82 9.04 -17.52 23.12
CA ASP A 82 9.69 -17.81 24.42
C ASP A 82 11.17 -17.43 24.31
N THR A 83 11.55 -16.34 24.96
CA THR A 83 12.88 -15.77 24.86
C THR A 83 13.96 -16.60 25.55
N GLN A 84 13.59 -17.52 26.45
CA GLN A 84 14.51 -18.43 27.13
C GLN A 84 14.74 -19.72 26.34
N LEU A 85 13.68 -20.25 25.73
CA LEU A 85 13.77 -21.47 24.92
C LEU A 85 14.08 -21.19 23.45
N ASP A 86 14.02 -19.94 23.06
CA ASP A 86 14.14 -19.46 21.69
C ASP A 86 13.18 -20.17 20.72
N THR A 87 11.92 -20.34 21.13
CA THR A 87 10.89 -21.00 20.34
C THR A 87 9.78 -20.02 19.97
N LEU A 88 9.32 -20.12 18.71
CA LEU A 88 8.16 -19.41 18.20
C LEU A 88 6.96 -20.35 18.13
N THR A 89 5.78 -19.85 18.53
CA THR A 89 4.50 -20.56 18.36
C THR A 89 3.44 -19.58 17.90
N ASP A 90 2.78 -19.91 16.80
CA ASP A 90 1.67 -19.12 16.26
C ASP A 90 0.33 -19.63 16.79
N PHE A 91 -0.57 -18.70 17.14
CA PHE A 91 -1.91 -18.98 17.67
C PHE A 91 -2.95 -18.28 16.78
N PRO A 92 -3.44 -18.94 15.71
CA PRO A 92 -4.51 -18.41 14.88
C PRO A 92 -5.80 -18.18 15.67
N ASP A 93 -6.48 -17.07 15.36
CA ASP A 93 -7.76 -16.73 16.00
C ASP A 93 -8.93 -17.14 15.09
N PRO A 94 -9.73 -18.15 15.48
CA PRO A 94 -10.85 -18.64 14.68
C PRO A 94 -11.97 -17.61 14.50
N ARG A 95 -11.93 -16.47 15.19
CA ARG A 95 -12.88 -15.36 15.02
C ARG A 95 -12.54 -14.49 13.81
N THR A 96 -11.33 -14.62 13.27
CA THR A 96 -10.80 -13.79 12.19
C THR A 96 -10.38 -14.60 10.95
N PRO A 97 -11.23 -15.49 10.39
CA PRO A 97 -10.96 -16.07 9.08
C PRO A 97 -10.96 -14.96 8.01
N VAL A 98 -10.35 -15.22 6.86
CA VAL A 98 -10.16 -14.23 5.80
C VAL A 98 -11.42 -13.45 5.38
N ARG A 99 -12.59 -14.02 5.59
CA ARG A 99 -13.89 -13.38 5.27
C ARG A 99 -14.63 -12.84 6.50
N ALA A 100 -13.98 -12.79 7.66
CA ALA A 100 -14.59 -12.19 8.83
C ALA A 100 -14.69 -10.68 8.63
N LYS A 101 -15.80 -10.10 9.10
CA LYS A 101 -15.96 -8.65 9.18
C LYS A 101 -15.13 -8.03 10.30
N GLN A 102 -14.62 -8.85 11.20
CA GLN A 102 -13.71 -8.46 12.27
C GLN A 102 -12.27 -8.66 11.85
N THR A 103 -11.42 -7.77 12.29
CA THR A 103 -9.98 -7.82 12.10
C THR A 103 -9.26 -7.50 13.42
N LEU A 104 -8.18 -8.22 13.71
CA LEU A 104 -7.18 -7.72 14.66
C LEU A 104 -6.57 -6.44 14.11
N TYR A 105 -6.08 -5.58 15.01
CA TYR A 105 -5.39 -4.36 14.60
C TYR A 105 -4.09 -4.18 15.40
N SER A 106 -3.70 -2.94 15.74
CA SER A 106 -2.37 -2.69 16.27
C SER A 106 -2.27 -2.68 17.80
N GLY A 107 -3.38 -2.65 18.54
CA GLY A 107 -3.35 -2.64 20.00
C GLY A 107 -3.02 -4.01 20.58
N LEU A 108 -1.98 -4.10 21.42
CA LEU A 108 -1.61 -5.32 22.15
C LEU A 108 -0.97 -4.95 23.50
N ALA A 109 -1.45 -5.57 24.60
CA ALA A 109 -0.89 -5.39 25.93
C ALA A 109 -1.11 -6.61 26.82
N PHE A 110 -0.17 -6.92 27.70
CA PHE A 110 -0.36 -7.89 28.78
C PHE A 110 -1.11 -7.27 29.97
N SER A 111 -1.92 -8.08 30.66
CA SER A 111 -2.39 -7.76 32.01
C SER A 111 -1.20 -7.58 32.97
N GLN A 112 -1.39 -6.84 34.04
CA GLN A 112 -0.29 -6.59 34.99
C GLN A 112 0.23 -7.86 35.67
N ASP A 113 -0.62 -8.85 35.86
CA ASP A 113 -0.24 -10.17 36.40
C ASP A 113 0.26 -11.16 35.36
N GLY A 114 0.26 -10.77 34.05
CA GLY A 114 0.74 -11.59 32.96
C GLY A 114 -0.18 -12.78 32.60
N THR A 115 -1.39 -12.86 33.17
CA THR A 115 -2.30 -13.99 32.92
C THR A 115 -3.23 -13.79 31.72
N HIS A 116 -3.32 -12.56 31.21
CA HIS A 116 -4.14 -12.23 30.05
C HIS A 116 -3.34 -11.37 29.04
N LEU A 117 -3.83 -11.43 27.80
CA LEU A 117 -3.48 -10.51 26.71
C LEU A 117 -4.72 -9.78 26.26
N TYR A 118 -4.56 -8.50 25.98
CA TYR A 118 -5.56 -7.63 25.39
C TYR A 118 -5.11 -7.23 24.00
N ALA A 119 -5.90 -7.57 22.95
CA ALA A 119 -5.64 -7.17 21.58
C ALA A 119 -6.83 -6.38 21.02
N SER A 120 -6.56 -5.35 20.24
CA SER A 120 -7.60 -4.61 19.54
C SER A 120 -8.23 -5.48 18.44
N MET A 121 -9.55 -5.43 18.34
CA MET A 121 -10.34 -6.10 17.33
C MET A 121 -11.43 -5.15 16.84
N ALA A 122 -11.52 -4.94 15.54
CA ALA A 122 -12.39 -3.94 14.96
C ALA A 122 -13.25 -4.50 13.82
N SER A 123 -14.33 -3.82 13.51
CA SER A 123 -15.16 -4.06 12.34
C SER A 123 -15.64 -2.72 11.78
N LEU A 124 -15.43 -2.49 10.50
CA LEU A 124 -15.93 -1.30 9.81
C LEU A 124 -17.40 -1.45 9.42
N THR A 125 -17.80 -2.65 8.99
CA THR A 125 -19.16 -2.92 8.48
C THR A 125 -20.17 -3.24 9.57
N ASP A 126 -19.73 -3.66 10.75
CA ASP A 126 -20.60 -3.97 11.89
C ASP A 126 -19.91 -3.68 13.23
N ALA A 127 -19.53 -2.41 13.42
CA ALA A 127 -18.83 -1.97 14.62
C ALA A 127 -19.62 -2.23 15.91
N ALA A 128 -20.94 -2.11 15.87
CA ALA A 128 -21.84 -2.37 17.00
C ALA A 128 -22.05 -3.87 17.29
N GLY A 129 -21.66 -4.78 16.37
CA GLY A 129 -21.81 -6.21 16.53
C GLY A 129 -23.26 -6.69 16.54
N ASN A 130 -24.12 -6.11 15.69
CA ASN A 130 -25.54 -6.43 15.58
C ASN A 130 -25.84 -7.56 14.59
N GLY A 131 -24.88 -7.89 13.72
CA GLY A 131 -25.02 -8.96 12.72
C GLY A 131 -25.07 -10.35 13.34
N LYS A 132 -25.57 -11.33 12.58
CA LYS A 132 -25.80 -12.70 13.05
C LYS A 132 -24.51 -13.41 13.51
N ASP A 133 -23.39 -13.14 12.82
CA ASP A 133 -22.09 -13.75 13.10
C ASP A 133 -21.05 -12.69 13.51
N ALA A 134 -21.50 -11.49 13.85
CA ALA A 134 -20.67 -10.35 14.13
C ALA A 134 -20.24 -10.27 15.59
N VAL A 135 -19.00 -9.93 15.79
CA VAL A 135 -18.40 -9.75 17.12
C VAL A 135 -18.45 -8.28 17.54
N GLY A 136 -18.40 -7.35 16.55
CA GLY A 136 -18.30 -5.92 16.77
C GLY A 136 -16.88 -5.45 17.04
N SER A 137 -16.72 -4.15 17.26
CA SER A 137 -15.44 -3.55 17.65
C SER A 137 -15.20 -3.63 19.15
N GLY A 138 -13.96 -3.86 19.59
CA GLY A 138 -13.64 -3.96 21.01
C GLY A 138 -12.23 -4.47 21.29
N ILE A 139 -12.06 -4.97 22.51
CA ILE A 139 -10.82 -5.55 22.98
C ILE A 139 -10.99 -7.05 23.13
N ALA A 140 -10.28 -7.81 22.31
CA ALA A 140 -10.20 -9.26 22.44
C ALA A 140 -9.33 -9.62 23.64
N VAL A 141 -9.87 -10.39 24.54
CA VAL A 141 -9.17 -10.91 25.72
C VAL A 141 -8.81 -12.37 25.47
N TYR A 142 -7.56 -12.68 25.73
CA TYR A 142 -7.00 -14.03 25.65
C TYR A 142 -6.43 -14.42 26.99
N SER A 143 -6.66 -15.65 27.44
CA SER A 143 -5.90 -16.21 28.53
C SER A 143 -4.46 -16.49 28.10
N PHE A 144 -3.52 -16.23 28.97
CA PHE A 144 -2.09 -16.51 28.76
C PHE A 144 -1.54 -17.36 29.90
N ASN A 145 -0.96 -18.50 29.56
CA ASN A 145 -0.33 -19.38 30.53
C ASN A 145 0.88 -20.11 29.93
N GLU A 146 2.08 -19.80 30.45
CA GLU A 146 3.34 -20.44 30.02
C GLU A 146 3.52 -20.46 28.48
N GLY A 147 3.34 -19.32 27.84
CA GLY A 147 3.48 -19.17 26.38
C GLY A 147 2.30 -19.69 25.55
N LYS A 148 1.21 -20.14 26.16
CA LYS A 148 0.01 -20.59 25.46
C LYS A 148 -1.07 -19.52 25.51
N ILE A 149 -1.72 -19.30 24.37
CA ILE A 149 -2.79 -18.31 24.20
C ILE A 149 -4.09 -19.03 23.83
N ALA A 150 -5.21 -18.61 24.44
CA ALA A 150 -6.53 -19.04 24.04
C ALA A 150 -7.53 -17.86 24.08
N PRO A 151 -8.40 -17.70 23.07
CA PRO A 151 -9.47 -16.70 23.08
C PRO A 151 -10.41 -16.92 24.27
N GLU A 152 -10.77 -15.86 25.00
CA GLU A 152 -11.63 -15.92 26.16
C GLU A 152 -12.94 -15.16 25.96
N ARG A 153 -12.85 -13.84 25.76
CA ARG A 153 -14.00 -12.96 25.60
C ARG A 153 -13.67 -11.73 24.76
N LEU A 154 -14.70 -10.97 24.42
CA LEU A 154 -14.55 -9.62 23.84
C LEU A 154 -15.14 -8.58 24.80
N ILE A 155 -14.37 -7.55 25.12
CA ILE A 155 -14.86 -6.32 25.74
C ILE A 155 -15.32 -5.42 24.59
N ARG A 156 -16.64 -5.34 24.36
CA ARG A 156 -17.18 -4.50 23.27
C ARG A 156 -17.04 -3.02 23.61
N LEU A 157 -16.60 -2.22 22.63
CA LEU A 157 -16.68 -0.78 22.69
C LEU A 157 -18.05 -0.33 22.17
N PRO A 158 -18.73 0.60 22.88
CA PRO A 158 -19.96 1.17 22.37
C PRO A 158 -19.68 2.13 21.21
N MET A 159 -20.69 2.37 20.38
CA MET A 159 -20.69 3.54 19.51
C MET A 159 -20.58 4.79 20.38
N GLU A 160 -19.77 5.77 19.98
CA GLU A 160 -19.46 6.93 20.80
C GLU A 160 -20.38 8.12 20.49
N GLU A 161 -20.96 8.74 21.51
CA GLU A 161 -21.76 9.94 21.35
C GLU A 161 -20.86 11.13 20.98
N LEU A 162 -21.07 11.70 19.79
CA LEU A 162 -20.32 12.84 19.31
C LEU A 162 -20.78 14.14 20.01
N ALA A 163 -19.87 15.08 20.18
CA ALA A 163 -20.20 16.40 20.70
C ALA A 163 -21.24 17.11 19.81
N PRO A 164 -22.11 17.98 20.38
CA PRO A 164 -23.09 18.70 19.58
C PRO A 164 -22.48 19.47 18.40
N GLY A 165 -23.07 19.27 17.21
CA GLY A 165 -22.61 19.89 15.98
C GLY A 165 -21.57 19.07 15.20
N ARG A 166 -21.08 17.95 15.73
CA ARG A 166 -20.16 17.05 15.03
C ARG A 166 -20.90 15.92 14.32
N THR A 167 -20.35 15.51 13.20
CA THR A 167 -20.83 14.40 12.36
C THR A 167 -19.72 13.40 12.09
N THR A 168 -20.08 12.21 11.64
CA THR A 168 -19.11 11.19 11.25
C THR A 168 -19.16 10.93 9.75
N ARG A 169 -17.99 10.63 9.15
CA ARG A 169 -17.85 10.26 7.75
C ARG A 169 -18.15 8.79 7.47
N LEU A 170 -18.11 7.95 8.52
CA LEU A 170 -18.25 6.52 8.35
C LEU A 170 -19.71 6.12 8.23
N PRO A 171 -20.11 5.29 7.26
CA PRO A 171 -21.52 4.93 7.03
C PRO A 171 -22.24 4.42 8.27
N ALA A 172 -21.64 3.49 9.02
CA ALA A 172 -22.21 2.96 10.26
C ALA A 172 -22.46 4.03 11.34
N GLY A 173 -21.61 5.07 11.38
CA GLY A 173 -21.77 6.23 12.26
C GLY A 173 -22.78 7.22 11.73
N ALA A 174 -22.82 7.49 10.42
CA ALA A 174 -23.78 8.39 9.79
C ALA A 174 -25.23 7.92 10.02
N GLU A 175 -25.49 6.61 9.93
CA GLU A 175 -26.80 6.03 10.22
C GLU A 175 -27.25 6.23 11.68
N SER A 176 -26.31 6.22 12.63
CA SER A 176 -26.58 6.33 14.06
C SER A 176 -26.38 7.72 14.64
N GLY A 177 -25.71 8.64 13.92
CA GLY A 177 -25.25 9.94 14.43
C GLY A 177 -24.17 9.83 15.51
N MET A 178 -23.40 8.74 15.50
CA MET A 178 -22.41 8.41 16.54
C MET A 178 -21.05 8.10 15.92
N GLY A 179 -19.97 8.32 16.68
CA GLY A 179 -18.61 7.90 16.30
C GLY A 179 -18.48 6.38 16.28
N VAL A 180 -17.70 5.89 15.32
CA VAL A 180 -17.49 4.46 15.10
C VAL A 180 -16.28 3.98 15.90
N PRO A 181 -16.42 3.01 16.82
CA PRO A 181 -15.29 2.50 17.57
C PRO A 181 -14.36 1.67 16.67
N TYR A 182 -13.07 2.04 16.69
CA TYR A 182 -11.99 1.31 15.99
C TYR A 182 -10.72 1.35 16.85
N PRO A 183 -10.58 0.46 17.85
CA PRO A 183 -9.47 0.51 18.79
C PRO A 183 -8.13 0.23 18.10
N ALA A 184 -7.18 1.17 18.25
CA ALA A 184 -5.84 1.11 17.62
C ALA A 184 -4.73 0.79 18.63
N ALA A 185 -4.80 1.32 19.85
CA ALA A 185 -3.78 1.08 20.87
C ALA A 185 -4.39 0.82 22.24
N ILE A 186 -3.68 0.04 23.06
CA ILE A 186 -4.09 -0.35 24.39
C ILE A 186 -2.92 -0.14 25.36
N ALA A 187 -3.17 0.56 26.48
CA ALA A 187 -2.24 0.61 27.61
C ALA A 187 -2.95 0.09 28.87
N VAL A 188 -2.26 -0.75 29.66
CA VAL A 188 -2.77 -1.33 30.91
C VAL A 188 -2.25 -0.53 32.09
N LEU A 189 -3.13 -0.23 33.05
CA LEU A 189 -2.79 0.47 34.28
C LEU A 189 -3.58 -0.07 35.48
N SER A 190 -3.11 0.22 36.70
CA SER A 190 -3.85 -0.03 37.93
C SER A 190 -4.34 1.29 38.50
N GLN A 191 -5.64 1.35 38.83
CA GLN A 191 -6.22 2.49 39.47
C GLN A 191 -7.19 2.04 40.58
N ALA A 192 -7.00 2.51 41.78
CA ALA A 192 -7.77 2.07 42.96
C ALA A 192 -7.79 0.53 43.17
N GLY A 193 -6.68 -0.15 42.87
CA GLY A 193 -6.53 -1.60 43.01
C GLY A 193 -7.28 -2.42 41.95
N ARG A 194 -7.78 -1.79 40.88
CA ARG A 194 -8.42 -2.45 39.74
C ARG A 194 -7.62 -2.21 38.47
N GLU A 195 -7.53 -3.22 37.63
CA GLU A 195 -6.92 -3.09 36.30
C GLU A 195 -7.84 -2.34 35.36
N LYS A 196 -7.27 -1.42 34.62
CA LYS A 196 -7.92 -0.56 33.63
C LYS A 196 -7.21 -0.64 32.30
N LEU A 197 -7.96 -0.43 31.23
CA LEU A 197 -7.46 -0.31 29.85
C LEU A 197 -7.67 1.11 29.37
N LEU A 198 -6.60 1.77 28.95
CA LEU A 198 -6.68 3.02 28.20
C LEU A 198 -6.58 2.66 26.72
N VAL A 199 -7.58 3.02 25.93
CA VAL A 199 -7.71 2.62 24.54
C VAL A 199 -7.79 3.84 23.64
N ALA A 200 -6.92 3.94 22.63
CA ALA A 200 -7.07 4.89 21.55
C ALA A 200 -8.12 4.35 20.55
N ASP A 201 -9.18 5.11 20.35
CA ASP A 201 -10.26 4.76 19.44
C ASP A 201 -10.15 5.62 18.17
N ASN A 202 -9.50 5.05 17.14
CA ASN A 202 -8.94 5.75 16.00
C ASN A 202 -9.99 6.51 15.16
N LEU A 203 -11.14 5.87 14.89
CA LEU A 203 -12.14 6.41 13.97
C LEU A 203 -13.25 7.21 14.66
N SER A 204 -13.25 7.28 15.99
CA SER A 204 -14.15 8.14 16.76
C SER A 204 -13.49 9.42 17.27
N ASP A 205 -12.16 9.58 17.11
CA ASP A 205 -11.34 10.64 17.71
C ASP A 205 -11.34 10.64 19.24
N PHE A 206 -11.62 9.49 19.89
CA PHE A 206 -11.65 9.36 21.33
C PHE A 206 -10.47 8.58 21.89
N VAL A 207 -10.16 8.85 23.16
CA VAL A 207 -9.46 7.90 24.03
C VAL A 207 -10.41 7.53 25.15
N VAL A 208 -10.55 6.24 25.45
CA VAL A 208 -11.46 5.77 26.47
C VAL A 208 -10.72 5.00 27.57
N LEU A 209 -11.14 5.20 28.83
CA LEU A 209 -10.66 4.43 29.99
C LEU A 209 -11.74 3.42 30.40
N LEU A 210 -11.36 2.14 30.37
CA LEU A 210 -12.26 1.02 30.66
C LEU A 210 -11.86 0.30 31.93
N ASP A 211 -12.83 -0.26 32.68
CA ASP A 211 -12.57 -1.29 33.65
C ASP A 211 -12.32 -2.64 32.94
N ALA A 212 -11.15 -3.22 33.11
CA ALA A 212 -10.73 -4.43 32.41
C ALA A 212 -11.60 -5.65 32.70
N ALA A 213 -12.14 -5.75 33.92
CA ALA A 213 -12.98 -6.89 34.33
C ALA A 213 -14.40 -6.80 33.78
N THR A 214 -15.00 -5.61 33.84
CA THR A 214 -16.43 -5.41 33.49
C THR A 214 -16.64 -4.88 32.06
N GLY A 215 -15.61 -4.27 31.46
CA GLY A 215 -15.70 -3.59 30.18
C GLY A 215 -16.42 -2.22 30.26
N ALA A 216 -16.74 -1.73 31.44
CA ALA A 216 -17.43 -0.46 31.61
C ALA A 216 -16.53 0.71 31.24
N VAL A 217 -17.00 1.61 30.37
CA VAL A 217 -16.32 2.87 30.07
C VAL A 217 -16.46 3.82 31.24
N GLU A 218 -15.35 4.18 31.88
CA GLU A 218 -15.32 5.08 33.03
C GLU A 218 -15.02 6.53 32.67
N LYS A 219 -14.19 6.75 31.65
CA LYS A 219 -13.82 8.08 31.15
C LYS A 219 -13.76 8.09 29.64
N ARG A 220 -14.09 9.26 29.07
CA ARG A 220 -13.96 9.56 27.64
C ARG A 220 -13.17 10.85 27.48
N PHE A 221 -12.22 10.85 26.56
CA PHE A 221 -11.42 12.00 26.19
C PHE A 221 -11.69 12.31 24.72
N ASP A 222 -12.49 13.32 24.45
CA ASP A 222 -12.75 13.81 23.09
C ASP A 222 -11.52 14.60 22.60
N LEU A 223 -10.91 14.13 21.53
CA LEU A 223 -9.71 14.70 20.93
C LEU A 223 -9.99 15.31 19.55
N SER A 224 -11.23 15.25 19.08
CA SER A 224 -11.63 15.78 17.77
C SER A 224 -11.30 17.26 17.64
N GLU A 225 -10.86 17.68 16.47
CA GLU A 225 -10.52 19.09 16.12
C GLU A 225 -11.40 19.65 15.01
N SER A 226 -12.18 18.82 14.32
CA SER A 226 -13.10 19.19 13.25
C SER A 226 -14.54 18.89 13.62
N ASP A 227 -15.47 19.53 12.92
CA ASP A 227 -16.89 19.17 12.98
C ASP A 227 -17.17 17.80 12.34
N THR A 228 -16.20 17.27 11.59
CA THR A 228 -16.27 15.95 10.96
C THR A 228 -15.29 14.98 11.63
N VAL A 229 -15.75 13.79 12.00
CA VAL A 229 -15.00 12.72 12.66
C VAL A 229 -14.90 11.52 11.71
N PRO A 230 -13.73 10.83 11.58
CA PRO A 230 -12.45 11.14 12.23
C PRO A 230 -11.75 12.36 11.63
N SER A 231 -10.96 13.02 12.47
CA SER A 231 -10.12 14.16 12.08
C SER A 231 -8.71 14.06 12.64
N THR A 232 -8.56 13.58 13.87
CA THR A 232 -7.28 13.50 14.57
C THR A 232 -6.65 12.10 14.55
N TYR A 233 -7.46 11.05 14.43
CA TYR A 233 -7.03 9.65 14.37
C TYR A 233 -6.10 9.25 15.53
N PRO A 234 -6.57 9.14 16.80
CA PRO A 234 -5.74 8.66 17.89
C PRO A 234 -5.22 7.25 17.60
N VAL A 235 -3.88 7.04 17.60
CA VAL A 235 -3.26 5.79 17.14
C VAL A 235 -2.37 5.14 18.19
N ALA A 236 -1.81 5.90 19.13
CA ALA A 236 -0.98 5.38 20.20
C ALA A 236 -1.36 6.01 21.53
N VAL A 237 -1.21 5.25 22.62
CA VAL A 237 -1.35 5.72 24.00
C VAL A 237 -0.20 5.24 24.88
N ALA A 238 0.21 6.09 25.82
CA ALA A 238 1.21 5.75 26.82
C ALA A 238 0.78 6.28 28.18
N VAL A 239 0.94 5.47 29.24
CA VAL A 239 0.53 5.80 30.60
C VAL A 239 1.75 5.94 31.50
N THR A 240 1.80 6.98 32.35
CA THR A 240 2.85 7.13 33.36
C THR A 240 2.75 6.04 34.42
N ARG A 241 3.89 5.63 35.00
CA ARG A 241 3.96 4.53 35.96
C ARG A 241 3.07 4.73 37.21
N ASP A 242 2.78 5.97 37.56
CA ASP A 242 1.89 6.33 38.69
C ASP A 242 0.38 6.23 38.30
N GLY A 243 0.06 5.94 37.05
CA GLY A 243 -1.30 5.80 36.53
C GLY A 243 -2.14 7.08 36.54
N LYS A 244 -1.50 8.27 36.67
CA LYS A 244 -2.22 9.55 36.79
C LYS A 244 -2.32 10.31 35.49
N ARG A 245 -1.30 10.20 34.64
CA ARG A 245 -1.22 10.89 33.36
C ARG A 245 -1.08 9.89 32.22
N ALA A 246 -1.62 10.27 31.09
CA ALA A 246 -1.41 9.54 29.83
C ALA A 246 -1.16 10.50 28.68
N PHE A 247 -0.66 9.94 27.59
CA PHE A 247 -0.43 10.65 26.33
C PHE A 247 -1.10 9.90 25.20
N ALA A 248 -1.70 10.63 24.27
CA ALA A 248 -2.28 10.10 23.05
C ALA A 248 -1.61 10.75 21.83
N ALA A 249 -1.22 9.96 20.84
CA ALA A 249 -0.71 10.44 19.57
C ALA A 249 -1.88 10.63 18.59
N LEU A 250 -1.98 11.82 18.02
CA LEU A 250 -3.03 12.24 17.11
C LEU A 250 -2.45 12.22 15.69
N TRP A 251 -2.62 11.10 15.02
CA TRP A 251 -1.92 10.76 13.77
C TRP A 251 -2.01 11.88 12.74
N ASN A 252 -3.24 12.30 12.43
CA ASN A 252 -3.50 13.29 11.38
C ASN A 252 -3.39 14.76 11.86
N ALA A 253 -3.54 15.01 13.17
CA ALA A 253 -3.50 16.37 13.72
C ALA A 253 -2.08 16.91 13.92
N SER A 254 -1.04 16.08 13.74
CA SER A 254 0.36 16.47 14.01
C SER A 254 0.59 16.92 15.45
N GLU A 255 -0.07 16.29 16.42
CA GLU A 255 -0.05 16.65 17.84
C GLU A 255 0.00 15.43 18.75
N ILE A 256 0.42 15.65 19.99
CA ILE A 256 0.16 14.70 21.08
C ILE A 256 -0.67 15.39 22.17
N ALA A 257 -1.59 14.65 22.77
CA ALA A 257 -2.43 15.12 23.87
C ALA A 257 -1.97 14.55 25.21
N GLU A 258 -1.96 15.37 26.26
CA GLU A 258 -1.75 14.94 27.65
C GLU A 258 -3.12 14.83 28.35
N LEU A 259 -3.37 13.66 28.94
CA LEU A 259 -4.63 13.30 29.59
C LEU A 259 -4.45 13.14 31.09
N ASN A 260 -5.39 13.67 31.87
CA ASN A 260 -5.50 13.42 33.31
C ASN A 260 -6.47 12.27 33.56
N LEU A 261 -5.94 11.13 33.98
CA LEU A 261 -6.73 9.92 34.19
C LEU A 261 -7.61 9.94 35.45
N GLU A 262 -7.31 10.83 36.43
CA GLU A 262 -8.13 10.99 37.65
C GLU A 262 -9.37 11.86 37.37
N SER A 263 -9.17 13.03 36.71
CA SER A 263 -10.30 13.94 36.39
C SER A 263 -11.08 13.55 35.14
N GLY A 264 -10.48 12.80 34.20
CA GLY A 264 -11.07 12.50 32.90
C GLY A 264 -11.04 13.70 31.94
N THR A 265 -9.99 14.52 31.99
CA THR A 265 -9.86 15.73 31.15
C THR A 265 -8.60 15.72 30.29
N VAL A 266 -8.70 16.30 29.11
CA VAL A 266 -7.53 16.66 28.30
C VAL A 266 -6.89 17.88 28.94
N LEU A 267 -5.61 17.77 29.34
CA LEU A 267 -4.89 18.86 30.00
C LEU A 267 -4.36 19.87 29.00
N ARG A 268 -3.73 19.40 27.94
CA ARG A 268 -3.10 20.22 26.90
C ARG A 268 -2.70 19.36 25.71
N LYS A 269 -2.48 20.00 24.57
CA LYS A 269 -1.92 19.38 23.35
C LYS A 269 -0.55 20.01 23.04
N LEU A 270 0.29 19.29 22.34
CA LEU A 270 1.63 19.73 21.94
C LEU A 270 1.83 19.41 20.47
N ALA A 271 2.05 20.45 19.67
CA ALA A 271 2.29 20.32 18.23
C ALA A 271 3.67 19.66 17.95
N MET A 272 3.69 18.76 16.97
CA MET A 272 4.84 17.95 16.55
C MET A 272 5.23 18.31 15.11
N LEU A 273 6.01 19.39 14.91
CA LEU A 273 6.42 19.87 13.58
C LEU A 273 5.22 20.10 12.64
N LYS A 274 4.14 20.64 13.16
CA LYS A 274 2.89 20.85 12.42
C LYS A 274 3.17 21.57 11.08
N PRO A 275 2.57 21.12 9.96
CA PRO A 275 2.73 21.80 8.68
C PRO A 275 2.20 23.23 8.69
N ALA A 276 2.60 24.04 7.71
CA ALA A 276 2.27 25.46 7.66
C ALA A 276 0.82 25.76 7.26
N ASN A 277 0.12 24.79 6.66
CA ASN A 277 -1.28 24.91 6.25
C ASN A 277 -2.07 23.67 6.68
N ASP A 278 -3.40 23.79 6.67
CA ASP A 278 -4.30 22.80 7.22
C ASP A 278 -4.60 21.62 6.26
N VAL A 279 -4.08 21.64 5.03
CA VAL A 279 -4.28 20.58 4.04
C VAL A 279 -3.00 19.87 3.63
N ALA A 280 -1.85 20.34 4.09
CA ALA A 280 -0.59 19.62 3.87
C ALA A 280 -0.53 18.35 4.73
N PRO A 281 0.18 17.30 4.28
CA PRO A 281 0.26 16.04 4.99
C PRO A 281 0.75 16.23 6.43
N GLY A 282 0.06 15.59 7.36
CA GLY A 282 0.39 15.59 8.78
C GLY A 282 1.79 15.04 9.06
N THR A 283 2.29 15.23 10.27
CA THR A 283 3.61 14.70 10.68
C THR A 283 3.55 13.27 11.18
N HIS A 284 2.38 12.73 11.35
CA HIS A 284 2.08 11.37 11.82
C HIS A 284 2.83 10.99 13.11
N PRO A 285 2.55 11.61 14.26
CA PRO A 285 2.97 11.06 15.54
C PRO A 285 2.27 9.71 15.75
N CYS A 286 3.03 8.60 15.77
CA CYS A 286 2.44 7.25 15.65
C CYS A 286 2.91 6.24 16.70
N ALA A 287 4.01 6.53 17.45
CA ALA A 287 4.53 5.63 18.47
C ALA A 287 5.16 6.38 19.62
N PHE A 288 5.13 5.76 20.80
CA PHE A 288 5.70 6.29 22.05
C PHE A 288 6.72 5.34 22.68
N ALA A 289 7.77 5.92 23.27
CA ALA A 289 8.63 5.21 24.21
C ALA A 289 9.04 6.15 25.38
N PHE A 290 8.93 5.68 26.63
CA PHE A 290 9.43 6.42 27.78
C PHE A 290 10.92 6.15 28.01
N SER A 291 11.65 7.17 28.43
CA SER A 291 12.91 6.92 29.11
C SER A 291 12.67 6.10 30.40
N PRO A 292 13.64 5.29 30.88
CA PRO A 292 13.44 4.46 32.08
C PRO A 292 13.07 5.24 33.36
N ASP A 293 13.46 6.50 33.45
CA ASP A 293 13.11 7.42 34.56
C ASP A 293 11.81 8.18 34.33
N GLN A 294 11.16 7.98 33.16
CA GLN A 294 9.93 8.65 32.70
C GLN A 294 10.00 10.19 32.64
N LYS A 295 11.21 10.76 32.58
CA LYS A 295 11.40 12.20 32.40
C LYS A 295 11.37 12.65 30.94
N THR A 296 11.48 11.71 30.00
CA THR A 296 11.41 11.97 28.56
C THR A 296 10.42 10.99 27.92
N LEU A 297 9.55 11.53 27.07
CA LEU A 297 8.71 10.75 26.15
C LEU A 297 9.28 10.95 24.76
N TYR A 298 9.66 9.85 24.09
CA TYR A 298 10.04 9.84 22.69
C TYR A 298 8.80 9.60 21.85
N VAL A 299 8.67 10.32 20.73
CA VAL A 299 7.52 10.28 19.82
C VAL A 299 8.02 10.10 18.39
N ALA A 300 7.66 9.02 17.74
CA ALA A 300 7.95 8.81 16.32
C ALA A 300 7.04 9.68 15.45
N LEU A 301 7.61 10.34 14.44
CA LEU A 301 6.94 11.21 13.47
C LEU A 301 7.18 10.62 12.09
N ALA A 302 6.32 9.69 11.66
CA ALA A 302 6.55 8.90 10.46
C ALA A 302 6.72 9.79 9.22
N ASN A 303 5.80 10.72 8.98
CA ASN A 303 5.84 11.63 7.84
C ASN A 303 6.87 12.79 7.96
N ARG A 304 7.84 12.69 8.88
CA ARG A 304 8.92 13.69 9.03
C ARG A 304 10.30 13.08 9.29
N ASP A 305 10.44 11.77 9.12
CA ASP A 305 11.71 11.07 9.32
C ASP A 305 12.41 11.44 10.61
N ALA A 306 11.65 11.60 11.70
CA ALA A 306 12.19 12.13 12.95
C ALA A 306 11.58 11.47 14.19
N VAL A 307 12.32 11.53 15.31
CA VAL A 307 11.80 11.22 16.64
C VAL A 307 11.90 12.45 17.53
N ALA A 308 10.75 12.92 18.04
CA ALA A 308 10.72 14.01 19.01
C ALA A 308 11.03 13.50 20.43
N ALA A 309 11.79 14.26 21.20
CA ALA A 309 12.00 14.04 22.63
C ALA A 309 11.25 15.10 23.44
N VAL A 310 10.23 14.69 24.18
CA VAL A 310 9.37 15.56 24.98
C VAL A 310 9.78 15.52 26.45
N ASN A 311 10.00 16.68 27.05
CA ASN A 311 10.32 16.81 28.47
C ASN A 311 9.08 16.62 29.33
N LEU A 312 9.12 15.70 30.28
CA LEU A 312 8.07 15.45 31.28
C LEU A 312 8.52 15.71 32.72
N ASP A 313 9.79 16.07 32.95
CA ASP A 313 10.35 16.25 34.32
C ASP A 313 9.63 17.39 35.05
N GLY A 314 9.21 17.13 36.28
CA GLY A 314 8.54 18.14 37.10
C GLY A 314 7.19 18.61 36.52
N GLY A 315 6.49 17.78 35.73
CA GLY A 315 5.19 18.12 35.10
C GLY A 315 5.33 19.04 33.89
N GLN A 316 6.51 19.15 33.32
CA GLN A 316 6.76 19.87 32.08
C GLN A 316 6.15 19.12 30.89
N PHE A 317 5.94 19.82 29.77
CA PHE A 317 5.42 19.24 28.51
C PHE A 317 5.85 20.14 27.35
N TRP A 318 7.05 19.91 26.83
CA TRP A 318 7.64 20.66 25.73
C TRP A 318 8.74 19.84 25.03
N ILE A 319 9.01 20.15 23.77
CA ILE A 319 9.96 19.40 22.94
C ILE A 319 11.40 19.80 23.27
N LYS A 320 12.18 18.86 23.79
CA LYS A 320 13.63 19.05 24.09
C LYS A 320 14.47 19.15 22.81
N GLY A 321 14.06 18.47 21.74
CA GLY A 321 14.74 18.39 20.46
C GLY A 321 14.27 17.17 19.68
N PHE A 322 14.95 16.93 18.56
CA PHE A 322 14.62 15.86 17.64
C PHE A 322 15.85 15.01 17.32
N PHE A 323 15.62 13.73 17.06
CA PHE A 323 16.55 12.83 16.41
C PHE A 323 16.14 12.70 14.93
N ASP A 324 17.11 12.73 14.04
CA ASP A 324 16.95 12.38 12.63
C ASP A 324 16.92 10.84 12.51
N THR A 325 16.08 10.29 11.66
CA THR A 325 16.06 8.86 11.39
C THR A 325 16.50 8.51 9.98
N ARG A 326 16.82 9.53 9.16
CA ARG A 326 17.28 9.37 7.78
C ARG A 326 18.64 8.68 7.70
N LEU A 327 18.85 7.98 6.62
CA LEU A 327 20.11 7.37 6.29
C LEU A 327 21.20 8.43 6.03
N PRO A 328 22.48 8.14 6.29
CA PRO A 328 23.57 9.05 5.98
C PRO A 328 23.56 9.49 4.50
N GLY A 329 23.44 10.79 4.24
CA GLY A 329 23.35 11.34 2.89
C GLY A 329 21.94 11.36 2.29
N GLN A 330 20.94 10.83 2.96
CA GLN A 330 19.54 10.94 2.54
C GLN A 330 19.07 12.40 2.66
N THR A 331 18.62 12.96 1.56
CA THR A 331 18.12 14.36 1.49
C THR A 331 16.62 14.41 1.30
N TYR A 332 16.03 13.35 0.77
CA TYR A 332 14.60 13.22 0.50
C TYR A 332 13.89 12.49 1.67
N PHE A 333 12.59 12.64 1.73
CA PHE A 333 11.72 11.89 2.63
C PHE A 333 11.80 10.38 2.37
N GLY A 334 11.58 9.51 3.40
CA GLY A 334 11.46 8.07 3.18
C GLY A 334 12.24 7.20 4.17
N ALA A 335 12.35 7.61 5.43
CA ALA A 335 12.73 6.73 6.53
C ALA A 335 11.50 6.14 7.22
N GLU A 336 10.49 6.97 7.54
CA GLU A 336 9.21 6.63 8.19
C GLU A 336 9.37 5.83 9.49
N PRO A 337 9.83 6.45 10.59
CA PRO A 337 9.92 5.79 11.88
C PRO A 337 8.51 5.49 12.44
N VAL A 338 8.17 4.21 12.65
CA VAL A 338 6.81 3.78 13.05
C VAL A 338 6.73 3.07 14.39
N ALA A 339 7.86 2.65 14.95
CA ALA A 339 7.91 2.01 16.28
C ALA A 339 9.20 2.41 17.01
N LEU A 340 9.14 2.46 18.35
CA LEU A 340 10.24 2.91 19.21
C LEU A 340 10.51 1.92 20.34
N ALA A 341 11.78 1.72 20.65
CA ALA A 341 12.20 1.02 21.85
C ALA A 341 13.38 1.74 22.53
N VAL A 342 13.47 1.65 23.87
CA VAL A 342 14.56 2.22 24.66
C VAL A 342 15.21 1.11 25.47
N ASN A 343 16.54 1.02 25.43
CA ASN A 343 17.26 0.02 26.20
C ASN A 343 17.12 0.24 27.72
N ALA A 344 17.53 -0.76 28.52
CA ALA A 344 17.39 -0.73 29.97
C ALA A 344 18.07 0.46 30.64
N SER A 345 19.20 0.92 30.12
CA SER A 345 19.95 2.07 30.67
C SER A 345 19.36 3.43 30.27
N GLY A 346 18.51 3.48 29.24
CA GLY A 346 18.01 4.71 28.63
C GLY A 346 19.02 5.42 27.73
N ALA A 347 20.19 4.83 27.49
CA ALA A 347 21.24 5.45 26.67
C ALA A 347 21.03 5.22 25.16
N ARG A 348 20.31 4.18 24.81
CA ARG A 348 19.99 3.84 23.40
C ARG A 348 18.49 3.96 23.14
N LEU A 349 18.16 4.65 22.06
CA LEU A 349 16.82 4.71 21.46
C LEU A 349 16.91 4.04 20.09
N TYR A 350 15.97 3.15 19.81
CA TYR A 350 15.80 2.44 18.55
C TYR A 350 14.52 2.92 17.86
N ALA A 351 14.58 3.16 16.56
CA ALA A 351 13.41 3.48 15.75
C ALA A 351 13.34 2.55 14.54
N ALA A 352 12.22 1.85 14.38
CA ALA A 352 11.94 1.07 13.20
C ALA A 352 11.57 2.01 12.05
N ASN A 353 12.45 2.11 11.08
CA ASN A 353 12.28 2.90 9.87
C ASN A 353 11.59 2.03 8.82
N MET A 354 10.28 2.13 8.73
CA MET A 354 9.44 1.28 7.89
C MET A 354 9.84 1.37 6.41
N ALA A 355 10.03 2.59 5.91
CA ALA A 355 10.32 2.80 4.50
C ALA A 355 11.79 2.56 4.11
N SER A 356 12.74 2.47 5.05
CA SER A 356 14.15 2.18 4.73
C SER A 356 14.62 0.77 5.10
N ASP A 357 13.69 -0.12 5.48
CA ASP A 357 13.97 -1.52 5.87
C ASP A 357 15.13 -1.63 6.88
N ALA A 358 15.07 -0.80 7.92
CA ALA A 358 16.14 -0.69 8.89
C ALA A 358 15.67 -0.25 10.27
N VAL A 359 16.47 -0.51 11.29
CA VAL A 359 16.31 0.12 12.61
C VAL A 359 17.41 1.16 12.82
N ALA A 360 17.00 2.43 13.01
CA ALA A 360 17.92 3.51 13.39
C ALA A 360 18.32 3.39 14.87
N VAL A 361 19.60 3.50 15.18
CA VAL A 361 20.17 3.42 16.53
C VAL A 361 20.69 4.77 16.96
N MET A 362 20.17 5.32 18.05
CA MET A 362 20.45 6.68 18.52
C MET A 362 20.98 6.69 19.94
N ASP A 363 22.00 7.50 20.21
CA ASP A 363 22.49 7.77 21.57
C ASP A 363 21.72 8.95 22.18
N THR A 364 20.86 8.68 23.17
CA THR A 364 20.01 9.68 23.80
C THR A 364 20.83 10.78 24.52
N ARG A 365 22.08 10.50 24.91
CA ARG A 365 23.00 11.44 25.57
C ARG A 365 23.52 12.53 24.65
N LYS A 366 23.44 12.30 23.32
CA LYS A 366 23.81 13.30 22.31
C LYS A 366 22.79 14.43 22.20
N LEU A 367 21.58 14.29 22.73
CA LEU A 367 20.54 15.31 22.71
C LEU A 367 20.89 16.42 23.75
N THR A 368 21.88 17.21 23.42
CA THR A 368 22.35 18.34 24.25
C THR A 368 21.78 19.67 23.77
N ALA A 369 21.76 20.70 24.65
CA ALA A 369 21.31 22.04 24.25
C ALA A 369 22.13 22.64 23.09
N LYS A 370 23.36 22.19 22.87
CA LYS A 370 24.19 22.57 21.73
C LYS A 370 23.72 21.88 20.46
N ALA A 371 23.49 20.56 20.50
CA ALA A 371 23.04 19.79 19.36
C ALA A 371 21.68 20.29 18.86
N VAL A 372 20.72 20.54 19.75
CA VAL A 372 19.40 21.09 19.43
C VAL A 372 19.46 22.44 18.69
N LYS A 373 20.47 23.27 18.96
CA LYS A 373 20.68 24.55 18.25
C LYS A 373 21.23 24.36 16.83
N THR A 374 21.84 23.20 16.54
CA THR A 374 22.48 22.93 15.25
C THR A 374 21.57 22.12 14.31
N GLY A 375 20.47 21.56 14.82
CA GLY A 375 19.52 20.75 14.07
C GLY A 375 19.03 19.51 14.81
N MET A 376 18.69 18.46 14.10
CA MET A 376 18.37 17.16 14.67
C MET A 376 19.65 16.39 15.00
N VAL A 377 19.55 15.45 15.96
CA VAL A 377 20.67 14.57 16.33
C VAL A 377 20.67 13.37 15.37
N GLU A 378 21.78 13.16 14.67
CA GLU A 378 21.94 12.04 13.74
C GLU A 378 22.04 10.69 14.48
N PRO A 379 21.60 9.57 13.87
CA PRO A 379 21.78 8.23 14.38
C PRO A 379 23.26 7.84 14.50
N ASP A 380 23.57 6.86 15.34
CA ASP A 380 24.90 6.26 15.45
C ASP A 380 25.15 5.23 14.34
N GLY A 381 24.08 4.67 13.79
CA GLY A 381 24.09 3.69 12.73
C GLY A 381 22.73 3.03 12.53
N PHE A 382 22.70 2.01 11.67
CA PHE A 382 21.48 1.31 11.24
C PHE A 382 21.67 -0.19 11.24
N ILE A 383 20.62 -0.91 11.63
CA ILE A 383 20.53 -2.36 11.60
C ILE A 383 19.68 -2.74 10.38
N PRO A 384 20.15 -3.54 9.42
CA PRO A 384 19.32 -4.01 8.33
C PRO A 384 18.25 -4.98 8.82
N THR A 385 17.07 -4.92 8.23
CA THR A 385 15.95 -5.80 8.55
C THR A 385 15.43 -6.48 7.30
N ASP A 386 14.52 -7.43 7.45
CA ASP A 386 13.62 -7.81 6.37
C ASP A 386 12.69 -6.65 6.02
N TRP A 387 11.89 -6.82 4.95
CA TRP A 387 11.01 -5.78 4.40
C TRP A 387 9.93 -5.33 5.40
N LEU A 388 9.81 -4.03 5.56
CA LEU A 388 8.77 -3.33 6.32
C LEU A 388 8.84 -3.56 7.84
N PRO A 389 9.87 -3.09 8.57
CA PRO A 389 9.93 -3.19 10.03
C PRO A 389 8.82 -2.34 10.68
N MET A 390 7.87 -3.01 11.37
CA MET A 390 6.65 -2.40 11.91
C MET A 390 6.60 -2.35 13.42
N ALA A 391 7.23 -3.31 14.10
CA ALA A 391 7.20 -3.37 15.56
C ALA A 391 8.57 -3.72 16.11
N ILE A 392 8.97 -3.02 17.18
CA ILE A 392 10.18 -3.32 17.93
C ILE A 392 9.91 -3.29 19.43
N ALA A 393 10.61 -4.13 20.16
CA ALA A 393 10.59 -4.14 21.63
C ALA A 393 11.98 -4.41 22.18
N PHE A 394 12.29 -3.86 23.34
CA PHE A 394 13.55 -4.16 24.02
C PHE A 394 13.27 -5.01 25.26
N ASP A 395 13.77 -6.25 25.24
CA ASP A 395 13.65 -7.20 26.34
C ASP A 395 14.81 -7.01 27.32
N LYS A 396 14.48 -6.94 28.61
CA LYS A 396 15.44 -6.68 29.70
C LYS A 396 15.80 -7.97 30.42
N LEU A 397 16.53 -8.86 29.74
CA LEU A 397 16.97 -10.10 30.36
C LEU A 397 18.07 -9.86 31.42
N PRO A 398 18.18 -10.72 32.46
CA PRO A 398 19.28 -10.68 33.41
C PRO A 398 20.67 -10.86 32.79
N SER A 399 20.76 -11.53 31.64
CA SER A 399 22.00 -11.77 30.89
C SER A 399 22.45 -10.64 29.98
N GLY A 400 21.66 -9.60 29.83
CA GLY A 400 21.80 -8.52 28.86
C GLY A 400 20.47 -8.22 28.19
N GLY A 401 20.37 -7.06 27.50
CA GLY A 401 19.14 -6.72 26.76
C GLY A 401 19.15 -7.27 25.35
N ARG A 402 17.98 -7.53 24.81
CA ARG A 402 17.78 -7.88 23.39
C ARG A 402 16.80 -6.94 22.74
N LEU A 403 17.10 -6.57 21.50
CA LEU A 403 16.18 -5.90 20.61
C LEU A 403 15.44 -6.96 19.77
N LEU A 404 14.12 -6.95 19.84
CA LEU A 404 13.25 -7.76 19.00
C LEU A 404 12.70 -6.89 17.88
N VAL A 405 12.75 -7.37 16.64
CA VAL A 405 12.32 -6.64 15.46
C VAL A 405 11.34 -7.51 14.67
N ALA A 406 10.13 -7.01 14.44
CA ALA A 406 9.14 -7.69 13.61
C ALA A 406 8.87 -6.89 12.33
N THR A 407 8.90 -7.58 11.18
CA THR A 407 8.69 -6.99 9.87
C THR A 407 7.37 -7.46 9.25
N GLY A 408 6.71 -6.57 8.50
CA GLY A 408 5.37 -6.81 7.96
C GLY A 408 5.33 -7.78 6.78
N LYS A 409 6.34 -7.70 5.92
CA LYS A 409 6.35 -8.37 4.61
C LYS A 409 7.54 -9.36 4.44
N GLY A 410 8.42 -9.49 5.43
CA GLY A 410 9.52 -10.49 5.46
C GLY A 410 10.43 -10.40 4.24
N GLU A 411 10.47 -11.46 3.43
CA GLU A 411 11.22 -11.50 2.17
C GLU A 411 10.33 -11.28 0.93
N GLY A 412 9.11 -10.77 1.11
CA GLY A 412 8.12 -10.57 0.04
C GLY A 412 7.26 -11.80 -0.24
N THR A 413 6.68 -11.86 -1.42
CA THR A 413 5.67 -12.87 -1.82
C THR A 413 6.23 -14.00 -2.65
N GLY A 414 7.34 -13.80 -3.32
CA GLY A 414 7.83 -14.71 -4.35
C GLY A 414 8.70 -15.87 -3.87
N PRO A 415 8.77 -16.91 -4.64
CA PRO A 415 7.81 -17.24 -5.69
C PRO A 415 6.44 -17.64 -5.11
N ASN A 416 5.39 -17.35 -5.84
CA ASN A 416 3.98 -17.44 -5.41
C ASN A 416 3.54 -18.72 -4.70
N ASN A 417 4.15 -19.85 -5.00
CA ASN A 417 3.69 -21.15 -4.55
C ASN A 417 4.35 -21.64 -3.25
N PHE A 418 5.44 -21.01 -2.81
CA PHE A 418 6.24 -21.53 -1.71
C PHE A 418 6.65 -20.42 -0.73
N PRO A 419 6.55 -20.66 0.58
CA PRO A 419 7.15 -19.79 1.57
C PRO A 419 8.68 -19.84 1.44
N GLN A 420 9.34 -18.70 1.47
CA GLN A 420 10.80 -18.62 1.41
C GLN A 420 11.46 -19.17 2.66
N ARG A 421 10.87 -18.94 3.84
CA ARG A 421 11.28 -19.56 5.10
C ARG A 421 10.11 -20.33 5.72
N PRO A 422 10.34 -21.44 6.42
CA PRO A 422 9.27 -22.13 7.14
C PRO A 422 8.67 -21.25 8.24
N VAL A 423 7.36 -21.34 8.44
CA VAL A 423 6.70 -20.82 9.65
C VAL A 423 6.82 -21.85 10.75
N GLU A 424 7.34 -21.48 11.92
CA GLU A 424 7.52 -22.40 13.03
C GLU A 424 6.14 -22.78 13.61
N GLY A 425 5.93 -24.08 13.84
CA GLY A 425 4.64 -24.59 14.32
C GLY A 425 3.63 -24.92 13.24
N ALA A 426 3.83 -24.47 11.99
CA ALA A 426 2.94 -24.81 10.88
C ALA A 426 3.15 -26.25 10.36
N ASP A 427 2.10 -26.80 9.72
CA ASP A 427 2.17 -28.13 9.11
C ASP A 427 3.29 -28.26 8.08
N LYS A 428 4.29 -29.09 8.39
CA LYS A 428 5.52 -29.29 7.59
C LYS A 428 5.31 -30.06 6.29
N GLY A 429 4.13 -30.14 5.75
CA GLY A 429 3.87 -31.07 4.65
C GLY A 429 3.25 -30.54 3.39
N SER A 430 2.93 -29.28 3.29
CA SER A 430 2.20 -28.74 2.15
C SER A 430 3.08 -27.78 1.33
N PRO A 431 3.64 -28.24 0.22
CA PRO A 431 4.55 -27.43 -0.57
C PRO A 431 3.87 -26.36 -1.43
N GLN A 432 2.55 -26.44 -1.63
CA GLN A 432 1.82 -25.52 -2.49
C GLN A 432 0.72 -24.79 -1.75
N ARG A 433 0.63 -23.47 -1.95
CA ARG A 433 -0.47 -22.67 -1.49
C ARG A 433 -1.65 -22.80 -2.44
N ALA A 434 -2.85 -22.81 -1.85
CA ALA A 434 -4.08 -22.94 -2.63
C ALA A 434 -4.69 -21.59 -3.01
N ASN A 435 -4.05 -20.46 -2.68
CA ASN A 435 -4.57 -19.12 -2.92
C ASN A 435 -3.48 -18.22 -3.48
N ALA A 436 -3.75 -17.53 -4.59
CA ALA A 436 -2.85 -16.58 -5.23
C ALA A 436 -3.08 -15.13 -4.77
N TYR A 437 -4.09 -14.88 -3.94
CA TYR A 437 -4.36 -13.54 -3.45
C TYR A 437 -3.15 -13.02 -2.66
N ILE A 438 -2.62 -11.87 -3.09
CA ILE A 438 -1.36 -11.33 -2.62
C ILE A 438 -1.29 -11.18 -1.09
N GLY A 439 -2.35 -10.70 -0.46
CA GLY A 439 -2.44 -10.55 0.99
C GLY A 439 -2.23 -11.86 1.78
N THR A 440 -2.50 -13.02 1.16
CA THR A 440 -2.27 -14.36 1.78
C THR A 440 -0.87 -14.91 1.53
N LEU A 441 -0.09 -14.26 0.69
CA LEU A 441 1.28 -14.64 0.34
C LEU A 441 2.33 -13.86 1.15
N LEU A 442 1.93 -12.76 1.77
CA LEU A 442 2.78 -11.94 2.62
C LEU A 442 2.95 -12.58 4.00
N TYR A 443 4.19 -12.73 4.40
CA TYR A 443 4.60 -13.24 5.71
C TYR A 443 5.37 -12.16 6.46
N GLY A 444 5.16 -12.08 7.77
CA GLY A 444 6.04 -11.33 8.64
C GLY A 444 7.30 -12.11 8.99
N SER A 445 8.23 -11.44 9.63
CA SER A 445 9.38 -12.08 10.27
C SER A 445 9.64 -11.48 11.66
N LEU A 446 10.32 -12.26 12.51
CA LEU A 446 10.74 -11.84 13.85
C LEU A 446 12.23 -12.15 14.04
N ALA A 447 13.04 -11.10 14.24
CA ALA A 447 14.46 -11.17 14.54
C ALA A 447 14.73 -10.86 16.03
N SER A 448 15.80 -11.42 16.57
CA SER A 448 16.23 -11.23 17.98
C SER A 448 17.71 -10.91 18.03
N LEU A 449 18.09 -9.69 18.43
CA LEU A 449 19.47 -9.19 18.46
C LEU A 449 19.91 -8.91 19.88
N GLU A 450 21.04 -9.48 20.30
CA GLU A 450 21.66 -9.12 21.58
C GLU A 450 22.21 -7.69 21.54
N GLU A 451 22.06 -6.93 22.65
CA GLU A 451 22.53 -5.54 22.70
C GLU A 451 24.05 -5.44 22.44
N SER A 452 24.82 -6.44 22.91
CA SER A 452 26.27 -6.53 22.67
C SER A 452 26.64 -6.76 21.20
N GLU A 453 25.81 -7.51 20.46
CA GLU A 453 25.96 -7.70 19.01
C GLU A 453 25.73 -6.37 18.28
N ILE A 454 24.65 -5.66 18.64
CA ILE A 454 24.37 -4.33 18.07
C ILE A 454 25.54 -3.38 18.29
N GLU A 455 26.11 -3.33 19.52
CA GLU A 455 27.23 -2.44 19.81
C GLU A 455 28.49 -2.76 19.01
N ASN A 456 28.76 -4.04 18.74
CA ASN A 456 29.95 -4.50 18.03
C ASN A 456 29.81 -4.36 16.51
N ASP A 457 28.65 -4.69 15.96
CA ASP A 457 28.49 -4.94 14.51
C ASP A 457 27.77 -3.78 13.78
N LEU A 458 27.19 -2.81 14.52
CA LEU A 458 26.53 -1.64 13.94
C LEU A 458 27.37 -0.89 12.87
N PRO A 459 28.70 -0.71 13.03
CA PRO A 459 29.53 -0.09 11.98
C PRO A 459 29.62 -0.89 10.70
N GLN A 460 29.41 -2.22 10.76
CA GLN A 460 29.44 -3.12 9.60
C GLN A 460 28.06 -3.20 8.95
N TRP A 461 26.99 -3.13 9.71
CA TRP A 461 25.60 -3.20 9.22
C TRP A 461 25.15 -1.90 8.52
N SER A 462 25.57 -0.75 9.03
CA SER A 462 25.14 0.53 8.46
C SER A 462 25.46 0.68 6.96
N PRO A 463 26.63 0.30 6.44
CA PRO A 463 26.89 0.29 5.00
C PRO A 463 25.97 -0.67 4.22
N VAL A 464 25.60 -1.83 4.79
CA VAL A 464 24.67 -2.76 4.17
C VAL A 464 23.30 -2.11 3.97
N VAL A 465 22.82 -1.34 4.96
CA VAL A 465 21.55 -0.61 4.83
C VAL A 465 21.60 0.44 3.72
N LEU A 466 22.72 1.16 3.59
CA LEU A 466 22.91 2.11 2.49
C LEU A 466 22.89 1.42 1.12
N ASP A 467 23.52 0.25 1.02
CA ASP A 467 23.56 -0.54 -0.21
C ASP A 467 22.18 -1.14 -0.53
N SER A 468 21.48 -1.68 0.48
CA SER A 468 20.10 -2.17 0.37
C SER A 468 19.12 -1.10 -0.14
N ASN A 469 19.30 0.14 0.28
CA ASN A 469 18.55 1.31 -0.20
C ASN A 469 19.16 1.91 -1.48
N ARG A 470 20.15 1.25 -2.10
CA ARG A 470 20.82 1.62 -3.36
C ARG A 470 21.50 3.01 -3.33
N MET A 471 21.68 3.61 -2.15
CA MET A 471 22.23 4.97 -2.01
C MET A 471 23.68 5.10 -2.47
N ILE A 472 24.41 4.00 -2.59
CA ILE A 472 25.78 3.95 -3.13
C ILE A 472 25.85 3.54 -4.60
N ALA A 473 24.69 3.17 -5.20
CA ALA A 473 24.61 2.85 -6.61
C ALA A 473 24.89 4.11 -7.48
N ALA A 474 25.50 3.90 -8.64
CA ALA A 474 25.69 4.99 -9.60
C ALA A 474 24.30 5.46 -10.08
N GLN A 475 24.05 6.78 -10.00
CA GLN A 475 22.82 7.34 -10.55
C GLN A 475 22.84 7.24 -12.07
N GLU A 476 21.83 6.59 -12.61
CA GLU A 476 21.60 6.48 -14.04
C GLU A 476 21.17 7.82 -14.62
N LYS A 477 21.38 7.98 -15.94
CA LYS A 477 20.91 9.15 -16.70
C LYS A 477 20.31 8.69 -18.00
N ILE A 478 19.20 9.27 -18.37
CA ILE A 478 18.63 9.08 -19.70
C ILE A 478 19.45 9.88 -20.68
N VAL A 479 20.06 9.19 -21.66
CA VAL A 479 20.88 9.80 -22.71
C VAL A 479 20.36 9.32 -24.05
N PHE A 480 19.67 10.20 -24.76
CA PHE A 480 19.18 9.91 -26.11
C PHE A 480 20.32 9.80 -27.11
N ALA A 481 20.08 9.12 -28.23
CA ALA A 481 21.05 9.01 -29.32
C ALA A 481 21.57 10.40 -29.75
N GLY A 482 22.88 10.50 -29.94
CA GLY A 482 23.56 11.77 -30.25
C GLY A 482 23.80 12.67 -29.03
N GLY A 483 23.57 12.20 -27.80
CA GLY A 483 23.92 12.89 -26.55
C GLY A 483 22.94 14.00 -26.12
N ALA A 484 21.75 14.07 -26.72
CA ALA A 484 20.71 14.99 -26.29
C ALA A 484 20.10 14.53 -24.94
N GLN A 485 19.61 15.46 -24.11
CA GLN A 485 19.02 15.17 -22.81
C GLN A 485 17.53 15.56 -22.74
N ASP A 486 17.12 16.62 -23.44
CA ASP A 486 15.77 17.20 -23.28
C ASP A 486 14.91 16.92 -24.53
N ARG A 487 14.70 15.64 -24.88
CA ARG A 487 13.88 15.28 -26.03
C ARG A 487 12.40 15.23 -25.71
N ILE A 488 12.03 14.74 -24.54
CA ILE A 488 10.64 14.56 -24.12
C ILE A 488 10.18 15.81 -23.37
N LYS A 489 9.03 16.33 -23.76
CA LYS A 489 8.37 17.48 -23.13
C LYS A 489 7.02 17.10 -22.52
N HIS A 490 6.41 16.05 -23.04
CA HIS A 490 5.11 15.55 -22.65
C HIS A 490 5.22 14.10 -22.22
N VAL A 491 4.67 13.80 -21.09
CA VAL A 491 4.52 12.43 -20.58
C VAL A 491 3.03 12.13 -20.47
N ILE A 492 2.61 11.00 -21.03
CA ILE A 492 1.24 10.47 -20.86
C ILE A 492 1.36 9.20 -20.04
N TYR A 493 0.80 9.23 -18.83
CA TYR A 493 0.81 8.16 -17.87
C TYR A 493 -0.55 7.50 -17.83
N ILE A 494 -0.63 6.22 -18.21
CA ILE A 494 -1.87 5.44 -18.25
C ILE A 494 -1.84 4.43 -17.11
N ILE A 495 -2.79 4.56 -16.18
CA ILE A 495 -2.99 3.61 -15.09
C ILE A 495 -4.17 2.70 -15.46
N LYS A 496 -3.92 1.39 -15.40
CA LYS A 496 -4.85 0.29 -15.67
C LYS A 496 -5.09 -0.51 -14.39
N GLU A 497 -5.90 -1.57 -14.43
CA GLU A 497 -6.38 -2.25 -13.23
C GLU A 497 -6.17 -3.78 -13.25
N ASN A 498 -5.34 -4.23 -12.32
CA ASN A 498 -5.23 -5.54 -11.68
C ASN A 498 -4.88 -6.72 -12.60
N ARG A 499 -3.85 -6.60 -13.47
CA ARG A 499 -3.39 -7.74 -14.26
C ARG A 499 -1.93 -8.08 -14.04
N THR A 500 -1.64 -9.37 -13.90
CA THR A 500 -0.27 -9.88 -13.86
C THR A 500 0.34 -9.95 -15.25
N TYR A 501 1.66 -10.03 -15.33
CA TYR A 501 2.40 -10.25 -16.57
C TYR A 501 1.92 -11.49 -17.31
N ASP A 502 1.79 -12.62 -16.63
CA ASP A 502 1.37 -13.87 -17.29
C ASP A 502 -0.07 -13.85 -17.77
N GLN A 503 -0.96 -13.13 -17.13
CA GLN A 503 -2.36 -13.04 -17.58
C GLN A 503 -2.49 -12.37 -18.94
N ILE A 504 -1.61 -11.42 -19.26
CA ILE A 504 -1.60 -10.65 -20.51
C ILE A 504 -0.49 -11.18 -21.43
N PHE A 505 0.77 -11.15 -21.02
CA PHE A 505 1.93 -11.44 -21.84
C PHE A 505 2.46 -12.88 -21.70
N GLY A 506 1.72 -13.78 -21.02
CA GLY A 506 2.14 -15.17 -20.90
C GLY A 506 2.38 -15.85 -22.25
N ASP A 507 1.64 -15.49 -23.29
CA ASP A 507 1.73 -16.03 -24.65
C ASP A 507 2.47 -15.11 -25.65
N LEU A 508 3.13 -14.04 -25.15
CA LEU A 508 3.82 -13.08 -26.01
C LEU A 508 4.85 -13.79 -26.89
N SER A 509 4.70 -13.65 -28.20
CA SER A 509 5.53 -14.35 -29.17
C SER A 509 5.69 -13.55 -30.46
N GLU A 510 6.80 -13.76 -31.16
CA GLU A 510 7.04 -13.28 -32.50
C GLU A 510 7.50 -14.43 -33.40
N ASP A 511 6.92 -14.56 -34.58
CA ASP A 511 7.20 -15.70 -35.50
C ASP A 511 7.06 -17.09 -34.85
N GLY A 512 6.14 -17.22 -33.87
CA GLY A 512 5.89 -18.45 -33.12
C GLY A 512 6.97 -18.81 -32.10
N LYS A 513 7.86 -17.87 -31.77
CA LYS A 513 8.86 -17.99 -30.70
C LYS A 513 8.45 -17.08 -29.54
N GLN A 514 8.44 -17.63 -28.35
CA GLN A 514 8.18 -16.87 -27.14
C GLN A 514 9.19 -15.73 -26.97
N VAL A 515 8.68 -14.55 -26.59
CA VAL A 515 9.47 -13.36 -26.27
C VAL A 515 9.25 -13.02 -24.80
N GLY A 516 10.32 -12.77 -24.07
CA GLY A 516 10.28 -12.52 -22.63
C GLY A 516 10.00 -13.78 -21.80
N ASN A 517 9.78 -13.59 -20.51
CA ASN A 517 9.62 -14.65 -19.51
C ASN A 517 8.15 -14.85 -19.10
N GLY A 518 7.29 -15.29 -20.03
CA GLY A 518 5.89 -15.59 -19.80
C GLY A 518 5.57 -17.08 -19.67
N ASP A 519 4.45 -17.44 -19.02
CA ASP A 519 3.87 -18.79 -19.05
C ASP A 519 2.56 -18.79 -19.86
N PRO A 520 2.54 -19.33 -21.09
CA PRO A 520 1.35 -19.37 -21.94
C PRO A 520 0.14 -20.09 -21.33
N LYS A 521 0.36 -20.93 -20.30
CA LYS A 521 -0.73 -21.61 -19.60
C LYS A 521 -1.52 -20.70 -18.67
N LEU A 522 -0.95 -19.53 -18.33
CA LEU A 522 -1.57 -18.53 -17.47
C LEU A 522 -2.13 -17.34 -18.26
N ALA A 523 -1.91 -17.27 -19.59
CA ALA A 523 -2.38 -16.21 -20.47
C ALA A 523 -3.91 -16.27 -20.61
N MET A 524 -4.62 -15.62 -19.70
CA MET A 524 -6.08 -15.53 -19.71
C MET A 524 -6.59 -14.60 -20.80
N TYR A 525 -5.86 -13.54 -21.07
CA TYR A 525 -6.23 -12.47 -22.00
C TYR A 525 -5.06 -12.18 -22.96
N GLY A 526 -4.52 -13.24 -23.57
CA GLY A 526 -3.39 -13.18 -24.50
C GLY A 526 -3.68 -12.41 -25.77
N GLU A 527 -2.82 -12.51 -26.78
CA GLU A 527 -2.79 -11.71 -28.01
C GLU A 527 -4.17 -11.56 -28.70
N ALA A 528 -5.01 -12.59 -28.71
CA ALA A 528 -6.35 -12.51 -29.32
C ALA A 528 -7.29 -11.51 -28.63
N ILE A 529 -7.05 -11.18 -27.36
CA ILE A 529 -7.85 -10.23 -26.58
C ILE A 529 -7.12 -8.89 -26.44
N THR A 530 -5.80 -8.93 -26.35
CA THR A 530 -4.93 -7.74 -26.12
C THR A 530 -3.92 -7.52 -27.27
N PRO A 531 -4.37 -7.45 -28.54
CA PRO A 531 -3.47 -7.33 -29.68
C PRO A 531 -2.67 -6.02 -29.67
N ASN A 532 -3.21 -4.94 -29.09
CA ASN A 532 -2.51 -3.67 -29.03
C ASN A 532 -1.38 -3.69 -28.00
N LEU A 533 -1.60 -4.20 -26.80
CA LEU A 533 -0.56 -4.33 -25.77
C LEU A 533 0.57 -5.25 -26.27
N HIS A 534 0.25 -6.38 -26.89
CA HIS A 534 1.23 -7.28 -27.52
C HIS A 534 2.07 -6.57 -28.58
N LYS A 535 1.41 -5.86 -29.50
CA LYS A 535 2.08 -5.11 -30.57
C LYS A 535 2.93 -3.96 -30.01
N LEU A 536 2.46 -3.26 -28.97
CA LEU A 536 3.22 -2.19 -28.30
C LEU A 536 4.48 -2.76 -27.64
N ALA A 537 4.38 -3.85 -26.90
CA ALA A 537 5.51 -4.47 -26.24
C ALA A 537 6.56 -4.97 -27.27
N LEU A 538 6.12 -5.65 -28.32
CA LEU A 538 7.02 -6.14 -29.39
C LEU A 538 7.72 -4.99 -30.15
N GLN A 539 7.01 -3.87 -30.37
CA GLN A 539 7.56 -2.74 -31.12
C GLN A 539 8.49 -1.85 -30.29
N PHE A 540 8.12 -1.55 -29.04
CA PHE A 540 8.80 -0.53 -28.25
C PHE A 540 9.68 -1.08 -27.14
N GLY A 541 9.53 -2.33 -26.76
CA GLY A 541 10.34 -3.05 -25.79
C GLY A 541 9.51 -3.85 -24.81
N VAL A 542 9.97 -5.06 -24.54
CA VAL A 542 9.36 -6.01 -23.61
C VAL A 542 10.06 -5.88 -22.27
N LEU A 543 9.30 -5.56 -21.22
CA LEU A 543 9.74 -5.53 -19.83
C LEU A 543 9.19 -6.77 -19.14
N ASP A 544 9.98 -7.84 -19.04
CA ASP A 544 9.52 -9.12 -18.50
C ASP A 544 9.81 -9.32 -17.00
N ASN A 545 10.34 -8.28 -16.36
CA ASN A 545 10.73 -8.28 -14.95
C ASN A 545 10.34 -6.98 -14.26
N PHE A 546 9.08 -6.55 -14.48
CA PHE A 546 8.47 -5.39 -13.87
C PHE A 546 7.54 -5.81 -12.74
N PHE A 547 7.51 -5.03 -11.63
CA PHE A 547 6.75 -5.33 -10.42
C PHE A 547 5.97 -4.11 -9.96
N ASP A 548 4.67 -4.27 -9.74
CA ASP A 548 3.89 -3.24 -9.06
C ASP A 548 4.35 -3.10 -7.61
N SER A 549 4.43 -1.87 -7.13
CA SER A 549 4.88 -1.60 -5.76
C SER A 549 3.75 -1.76 -4.73
N GLY A 550 2.50 -1.61 -5.18
CA GLY A 550 1.30 -1.86 -4.39
C GLY A 550 0.87 -3.33 -4.39
N GLU A 551 0.10 -3.72 -3.39
CA GLU A 551 -0.47 -5.05 -3.26
C GLU A 551 -1.92 -5.14 -3.74
N VAL A 552 -2.65 -4.04 -3.63
CA VAL A 552 -4.08 -3.92 -3.96
C VAL A 552 -4.34 -2.51 -4.51
N SER A 553 -5.47 -2.28 -5.19
CA SER A 553 -5.73 -0.98 -5.85
C SER A 553 -5.64 0.21 -4.88
N GLY A 554 -6.10 0.07 -3.63
CA GLY A 554 -6.01 1.16 -2.65
C GLY A 554 -4.60 1.64 -2.38
N ASP A 555 -3.61 0.77 -2.30
CA ASP A 555 -2.22 1.19 -2.17
C ASP A 555 -1.52 1.35 -3.52
N GLY A 556 -1.93 0.61 -4.54
CA GLY A 556 -1.40 0.72 -5.91
C GLY A 556 -1.52 2.11 -6.50
N HIS A 557 -2.69 2.77 -6.37
CA HIS A 557 -2.87 4.15 -6.83
C HIS A 557 -2.00 5.16 -6.06
N VAL A 558 -1.71 4.91 -4.78
CA VAL A 558 -0.77 5.76 -4.01
C VAL A 558 0.67 5.50 -4.48
N TRP A 559 1.08 4.24 -4.57
CA TRP A 559 2.42 3.89 -5.06
C TRP A 559 2.69 4.41 -6.47
N SER A 560 1.71 4.32 -7.38
CA SER A 560 1.84 4.80 -8.77
C SER A 560 1.87 6.33 -8.90
N THR A 561 1.52 7.05 -7.84
CA THR A 561 1.46 8.53 -7.88
C THR A 561 2.40 9.23 -6.90
N ALA A 562 2.86 8.52 -5.86
CA ALA A 562 3.78 9.05 -4.86
C ALA A 562 5.14 8.33 -4.79
N GLY A 563 5.27 7.11 -5.33
CA GLY A 563 6.51 6.31 -5.26
C GLY A 563 6.85 5.81 -3.86
N ILE A 564 5.92 5.96 -2.90
CA ILE A 564 6.04 5.52 -1.52
C ILE A 564 4.65 5.40 -0.89
N GLY A 565 4.44 4.40 -0.06
CA GLY A 565 3.24 4.29 0.78
C GLY A 565 3.44 5.04 2.10
N SER A 566 2.40 5.69 2.63
CA SER A 566 2.46 6.27 3.98
C SER A 566 2.34 5.19 5.05
N ASP A 567 2.73 5.51 6.29
CA ASP A 567 2.53 4.60 7.43
C ASP A 567 1.04 4.33 7.71
N TYR A 568 0.14 5.23 7.34
CA TYR A 568 -1.30 5.01 7.38
C TYR A 568 -1.72 3.93 6.38
N LEU A 569 -1.30 4.08 5.12
CA LEU A 569 -1.57 3.14 4.05
C LEU A 569 -1.16 1.72 4.44
N GLU A 570 0.11 1.54 4.78
CA GLU A 570 0.70 0.23 5.11
C GLU A 570 0.07 -0.44 6.34
N LYS A 571 -0.49 0.34 7.26
CA LYS A 571 -1.18 -0.18 8.45
C LYS A 571 -2.67 -0.41 8.27
N THR A 572 -3.30 0.08 7.20
CA THR A 572 -4.77 0.09 7.10
C THR A 572 -5.35 -0.64 5.88
N TRP A 573 -4.60 -0.79 4.78
CA TRP A 573 -5.16 -1.40 3.59
C TRP A 573 -5.68 -2.82 3.84
N GLN A 574 -4.96 -3.63 4.60
CA GLN A 574 -5.34 -5.03 4.84
C GLN A 574 -6.65 -5.14 5.63
N GLN A 575 -6.88 -4.28 6.62
CA GLN A 575 -8.12 -4.26 7.39
C GLN A 575 -9.30 -3.83 6.52
N SER A 576 -9.08 -2.85 5.66
CA SER A 576 -10.11 -2.34 4.75
C SER A 576 -10.55 -3.41 3.76
N TYR A 577 -9.62 -4.10 3.15
CA TYR A 577 -9.91 -5.15 2.17
C TYR A 577 -10.50 -6.42 2.81
N ARG A 578 -10.05 -6.81 4.01
CA ARG A 578 -10.68 -7.91 4.76
C ARG A 578 -12.11 -7.60 5.14
N GLY A 579 -12.38 -6.37 5.55
CA GLY A 579 -13.71 -5.90 5.95
C GLY A 579 -14.69 -5.69 4.79
N GLU A 580 -14.21 -5.76 3.55
CA GLU A 580 -14.98 -5.39 2.35
C GLU A 580 -15.55 -3.95 2.45
N GLN A 581 -14.91 -3.08 3.24
CA GLN A 581 -15.27 -1.69 3.39
C GLN A 581 -14.04 -0.88 3.81
N ARG A 582 -13.69 0.13 3.04
CA ARG A 582 -12.62 1.08 3.37
C ARG A 582 -13.12 2.08 4.43
N SER A 583 -12.30 2.36 5.43
CA SER A 583 -12.53 3.48 6.37
C SER A 583 -12.26 4.82 5.71
N TYR A 584 -11.45 4.77 4.66
CA TYR A 584 -10.94 5.87 3.90
C TYR A 584 -10.64 5.37 2.50
N ASP A 585 -11.00 6.12 1.49
CA ASP A 585 -10.55 5.81 0.14
C ASP A 585 -9.18 6.42 -0.07
N TYR A 586 -8.25 5.58 -0.46
CA TYR A 586 -6.85 5.94 -0.58
C TYR A 586 -6.55 6.96 -1.70
N GLU A 587 -7.48 7.21 -2.59
CA GLU A 587 -7.41 8.27 -3.60
C GLU A 587 -7.90 9.65 -3.09
N GLY A 588 -7.88 9.88 -1.77
CA GLY A 588 -8.29 11.15 -1.17
C GLY A 588 -9.81 11.31 -1.04
N VAL A 589 -10.56 10.22 -1.06
CA VAL A 589 -12.01 10.19 -0.86
C VAL A 589 -12.30 9.39 0.41
N VAL A 590 -13.26 9.82 1.21
CA VAL A 590 -13.79 8.97 2.28
C VAL A 590 -14.85 8.03 1.72
N ALA A 591 -15.16 6.97 2.49
CA ALA A 591 -16.19 6.00 2.16
C ALA A 591 -17.42 6.68 1.53
N ASP A 592 -17.91 6.10 0.44
CA ASP A 592 -19.03 6.58 -0.38
C ASP A 592 -18.76 7.86 -1.21
N GLY A 593 -17.52 8.10 -1.61
CA GLY A 593 -17.18 9.08 -2.63
C GLY A 593 -17.18 10.54 -2.16
N TYR A 594 -16.87 10.78 -0.90
CA TYR A 594 -16.81 12.14 -0.36
C TYR A 594 -15.38 12.73 -0.43
N PRO A 595 -15.14 13.80 -1.19
CA PRO A 595 -13.79 14.36 -1.33
C PRO A 595 -13.33 15.09 -0.06
N LEU A 596 -12.03 15.00 0.24
CA LEU A 596 -11.39 15.54 1.43
C LEU A 596 -11.16 17.05 1.45
N LEU A 597 -11.67 17.81 0.54
CA LEU A 597 -11.51 19.27 0.48
C LEU A 597 -12.21 19.99 1.66
N GLN A 598 -11.80 19.69 2.92
CA GLN A 598 -12.48 20.19 4.12
C GLN A 598 -11.57 20.84 5.15
N ASN A 599 -10.44 21.37 4.72
CA ASN A 599 -9.41 21.93 5.62
C ASN A 599 -8.92 20.93 6.69
N ILE A 600 -8.86 19.66 6.33
CA ILE A 600 -8.29 18.59 7.15
C ILE A 600 -7.17 17.95 6.31
N PRO A 601 -6.00 17.64 6.88
CA PRO A 601 -4.96 16.91 6.19
C PRO A 601 -5.47 15.55 5.69
N ASP A 602 -4.99 15.13 4.54
CA ASP A 602 -5.20 13.76 4.08
C ASP A 602 -4.28 12.82 4.88
N VAL A 603 -4.89 11.97 5.69
CA VAL A 603 -4.14 11.01 6.53
C VAL A 603 -3.37 9.98 5.71
N ASN A 604 -3.71 9.81 4.44
CA ASN A 604 -3.05 8.86 3.56
C ASN A 604 -1.89 9.49 2.77
N GLU A 605 -1.80 10.81 2.69
CA GLU A 605 -0.77 11.47 1.90
C GLU A 605 0.62 11.31 2.51
N PRO A 606 1.60 10.73 1.78
CA PRO A 606 2.98 10.64 2.24
C PRO A 606 3.60 12.02 2.49
N GLY A 607 4.63 12.08 3.34
CA GLY A 607 5.32 13.31 3.66
C GLY A 607 5.99 14.01 2.47
N SER A 608 6.22 13.29 1.37
CA SER A 608 6.70 13.80 0.09
C SER A 608 5.60 14.39 -0.80
N GLY A 609 4.32 14.14 -0.51
CA GLY A 609 3.22 14.47 -1.41
C GLY A 609 3.14 13.56 -2.63
N TYR A 610 2.41 14.03 -3.65
CA TYR A 610 2.17 13.32 -4.91
C TYR A 610 2.87 13.99 -6.09
N LEU A 611 3.01 13.25 -7.20
CA LEU A 611 3.71 13.68 -8.42
C LEU A 611 3.18 15.01 -8.98
N TRP A 612 1.87 15.27 -8.97
CA TRP A 612 1.33 16.55 -9.45
C TRP A 612 1.69 17.74 -8.55
N GLY A 613 1.91 17.52 -7.25
CA GLY A 613 2.43 18.54 -6.33
C GLY A 613 3.87 18.93 -6.69
N ASP A 614 4.72 17.94 -7.02
CA ASP A 614 6.08 18.17 -7.47
C ASP A 614 6.13 18.86 -8.83
N LEU A 615 5.29 18.43 -9.79
CA LEU A 615 5.12 19.10 -11.08
C LEU A 615 4.77 20.58 -10.90
N ALA A 616 3.78 20.89 -10.07
CA ALA A 616 3.35 22.26 -9.78
C ALA A 616 4.48 23.10 -9.15
N ALA A 617 5.19 22.53 -8.18
CA ALA A 617 6.32 23.19 -7.50
C ALA A 617 7.46 23.56 -8.48
N HIS A 618 7.62 22.81 -9.56
CA HIS A 618 8.64 23.02 -10.59
C HIS A 618 8.11 23.69 -11.87
N GLY A 619 6.88 24.24 -11.82
CA GLY A 619 6.29 25.02 -12.92
C GLY A 619 5.94 24.18 -14.14
N LYS A 620 5.73 22.87 -13.99
CA LYS A 620 5.23 21.98 -15.04
C LYS A 620 3.71 21.97 -15.05
N THR A 621 3.14 21.89 -16.24
CA THR A 621 1.69 21.77 -16.41
C THR A 621 1.25 20.31 -16.37
N TYR A 622 0.09 20.03 -15.77
CA TYR A 622 -0.47 18.68 -15.68
C TYR A 622 -1.98 18.67 -15.83
N TYR A 623 -2.54 17.51 -16.21
CA TYR A 623 -3.98 17.36 -16.43
C TYR A 623 -4.41 15.91 -16.24
N HIS A 624 -5.50 15.69 -15.50
CA HIS A 624 -5.99 14.36 -15.13
C HIS A 624 -7.28 14.00 -15.86
N PHE A 625 -7.40 12.72 -16.22
CA PHE A 625 -8.60 12.10 -16.79
C PHE A 625 -8.99 10.91 -15.90
N GLY A 626 -9.77 11.16 -14.85
CA GLY A 626 -10.39 10.14 -14.01
C GLY A 626 -9.58 9.65 -12.82
N GLU A 627 -8.32 10.03 -12.66
CA GLU A 627 -7.46 9.62 -11.54
C GLU A 627 -7.45 10.68 -10.44
N PHE A 628 -7.64 10.30 -9.17
CA PHE A 628 -7.85 11.17 -8.00
C PHE A 628 -8.99 12.18 -8.21
N ILE A 629 -10.01 11.71 -8.86
CA ILE A 629 -11.25 12.42 -9.15
C ILE A 629 -12.40 11.60 -8.58
N SER A 630 -13.34 12.22 -7.90
CA SER A 630 -14.56 11.59 -7.41
C SER A 630 -15.72 11.91 -8.33
N SER A 631 -16.32 10.89 -8.93
CA SER A 631 -17.47 11.01 -9.83
C SER A 631 -18.79 10.86 -9.09
N THR A 632 -19.74 11.72 -9.41
CA THR A 632 -21.13 11.60 -8.97
C THR A 632 -21.99 11.29 -10.19
N PHE A 633 -22.71 10.19 -10.16
CA PHE A 633 -23.60 9.81 -11.25
C PHE A 633 -25.05 10.22 -10.97
N CYS A 634 -25.80 10.42 -12.05
CA CYS A 634 -27.18 10.90 -11.96
C CYS A 634 -28.11 9.92 -11.23
N ASN A 635 -28.93 10.45 -10.32
CA ASN A 635 -29.92 9.70 -9.54
C ASN A 635 -29.34 8.60 -8.64
N GLU A 636 -28.04 8.62 -8.38
CA GLU A 636 -27.42 7.84 -7.32
C GLU A 636 -27.62 8.53 -5.97
N SER A 637 -27.65 7.70 -4.93
CA SER A 637 -27.58 8.24 -3.57
C SER A 637 -26.14 8.61 -3.27
N VAL A 638 -25.87 9.85 -2.91
CA VAL A 638 -24.52 10.34 -2.60
C VAL A 638 -24.46 10.82 -1.15
N VAL A 639 -23.36 10.58 -0.48
CA VAL A 639 -23.00 11.29 0.75
C VAL A 639 -22.44 12.65 0.32
N ALA A 640 -23.34 13.59 -0.01
CA ALA A 640 -22.94 14.87 -0.58
C ALA A 640 -22.29 15.81 0.43
N ASP A 641 -22.61 15.68 1.70
CA ASP A 641 -22.07 16.52 2.78
C ASP A 641 -22.26 15.80 4.13
N PRO A 642 -21.20 15.43 4.84
CA PRO A 642 -21.30 14.78 6.14
C PRO A 642 -21.93 15.67 7.21
N THR A 643 -21.99 17.00 7.01
CA THR A 643 -22.67 17.93 7.91
C THR A 643 -24.18 17.93 7.72
N LEU A 644 -24.69 17.40 6.62
CA LEU A 644 -26.11 17.40 6.25
C LEU A 644 -26.84 16.08 6.56
N GLY A 645 -26.12 15.09 7.10
CA GLY A 645 -26.73 13.82 7.51
C GLY A 645 -26.70 12.73 6.42
N PRO A 646 -27.40 11.59 6.62
CA PRO A 646 -27.25 10.40 5.83
C PRO A 646 -27.64 10.62 4.38
N MET A 647 -26.96 9.92 3.50
CA MET A 647 -27.14 9.79 2.06
C MET A 647 -28.22 10.69 1.45
N LEU A 648 -27.79 11.77 0.82
CA LEU A 648 -28.68 12.59 0.01
C LEU A 648 -28.99 11.88 -1.30
N ALA A 649 -30.20 12.11 -1.84
CA ALA A 649 -30.46 11.76 -3.22
C ALA A 649 -29.49 12.53 -4.12
N GLY A 650 -28.74 11.83 -4.95
CA GLY A 650 -27.81 12.44 -5.91
C GLY A 650 -28.49 13.42 -6.85
N PRO A 651 -27.73 14.14 -7.67
CA PRO A 651 -28.27 15.12 -8.60
C PRO A 651 -29.39 14.51 -9.45
N LYS A 652 -30.51 15.16 -9.51
CA LYS A 652 -31.64 14.72 -10.34
C LYS A 652 -31.35 15.10 -11.79
N CYS A 653 -31.18 14.09 -12.62
CA CYS A 653 -31.05 14.25 -14.08
C CYS A 653 -32.33 13.74 -14.77
N ALA A 654 -32.48 14.11 -16.05
CA ALA A 654 -33.59 13.64 -16.86
C ALA A 654 -33.60 12.11 -17.02
N GLN A 655 -32.40 11.50 -17.03
CA GLN A 655 -32.18 10.05 -17.05
C GLN A 655 -30.97 9.70 -16.21
N LYS A 656 -30.96 8.50 -15.62
CA LYS A 656 -29.80 7.98 -14.84
C LYS A 656 -28.80 7.22 -15.68
N ALA A 657 -29.17 6.78 -16.87
CA ALA A 657 -28.33 6.00 -17.75
C ALA A 657 -28.70 6.26 -19.21
N ILE A 658 -27.74 6.06 -20.10
CA ILE A 658 -27.87 6.12 -21.55
C ILE A 658 -28.11 4.70 -22.04
N GLU A 659 -29.34 4.41 -22.45
CA GLU A 659 -29.71 3.08 -22.89
C GLU A 659 -29.10 2.74 -24.27
N PRO A 660 -28.97 1.43 -24.64
CA PRO A 660 -28.49 1.04 -25.94
C PRO A 660 -29.27 1.72 -27.09
N GLY A 661 -28.54 2.30 -28.04
CA GLY A 661 -29.12 3.05 -29.15
C GLY A 661 -29.47 4.52 -28.88
N GLN A 662 -29.38 5.00 -27.63
CA GLN A 662 -29.54 6.42 -27.32
C GLN A 662 -28.28 7.22 -27.64
N ALA A 663 -28.43 8.55 -27.78
CA ALA A 663 -27.32 9.44 -28.07
C ALA A 663 -26.38 9.55 -26.87
N LEU A 664 -25.07 9.46 -27.12
CA LEU A 664 -24.02 9.81 -26.18
C LEU A 664 -23.85 11.34 -26.17
N PRO A 665 -23.42 11.93 -25.04
CA PRO A 665 -23.01 13.32 -24.97
C PRO A 665 -21.90 13.63 -25.99
N GLU A 666 -21.85 14.88 -26.46
CA GLU A 666 -20.77 15.30 -27.39
C GLU A 666 -19.40 15.25 -26.70
N GLU A 667 -19.35 15.57 -25.41
CA GLU A 667 -18.17 15.47 -24.56
C GLU A 667 -17.64 14.02 -24.43
N TRP A 668 -18.50 13.02 -24.68
CA TRP A 668 -18.17 11.59 -24.70
C TRP A 668 -18.01 11.03 -26.13
N GLY A 669 -17.62 11.87 -27.09
CA GLY A 669 -17.42 11.51 -28.49
C GLY A 669 -18.67 11.57 -29.34
N GLY A 670 -19.85 11.77 -28.76
CA GLY A 670 -21.13 11.84 -29.51
C GLY A 670 -21.55 10.52 -30.11
N GLY A 671 -22.48 10.56 -31.06
CA GLY A 671 -23.02 9.37 -31.70
C GLY A 671 -24.06 8.65 -30.84
N THR A 672 -24.14 7.33 -30.95
CA THR A 672 -25.11 6.52 -30.19
C THR A 672 -24.41 5.46 -29.35
N ASN A 673 -24.99 5.14 -28.19
CA ASN A 673 -24.55 4.01 -27.37
C ASN A 673 -24.68 2.70 -28.19
N LYS A 674 -23.54 2.12 -28.57
CA LYS A 674 -23.43 0.87 -29.33
C LYS A 674 -23.28 -0.34 -28.41
N TRP A 675 -23.01 -0.13 -27.13
CA TRP A 675 -22.88 -1.22 -26.16
C TRP A 675 -24.25 -1.77 -25.80
N PRO A 676 -24.37 -3.07 -25.57
CA PRO A 676 -25.66 -3.71 -25.23
C PRO A 676 -26.07 -3.50 -23.76
N TRP A 677 -25.40 -2.63 -23.04
CA TRP A 677 -25.75 -2.24 -21.67
C TRP A 677 -25.97 -0.74 -21.55
N ALA A 678 -26.66 -0.36 -20.49
CA ALA A 678 -26.88 1.04 -20.14
C ALA A 678 -25.62 1.64 -19.51
N ILE A 679 -25.22 2.83 -19.93
CA ILE A 679 -24.05 3.54 -19.43
C ILE A 679 -24.53 4.59 -18.42
N PRO A 680 -23.99 4.65 -17.19
CA PRO A 680 -24.36 5.66 -16.19
C PRO A 680 -24.12 7.07 -16.70
N VAL A 681 -25.01 8.01 -16.38
CA VAL A 681 -24.85 9.43 -16.73
C VAL A 681 -24.06 10.13 -15.63
N LEU A 682 -22.92 10.67 -15.99
CA LEU A 682 -22.10 11.48 -15.10
C LEU A 682 -22.81 12.81 -14.82
N ALA A 683 -22.96 13.17 -13.57
CA ALA A 683 -23.57 14.42 -13.14
C ALA A 683 -22.51 15.49 -12.81
N ALA A 684 -21.45 15.09 -12.13
CA ALA A 684 -20.35 15.96 -11.73
C ALA A 684 -19.10 15.17 -11.39
N ASN A 685 -17.96 15.81 -11.54
CA ASN A 685 -16.68 15.36 -11.00
C ASN A 685 -16.12 16.39 -10.03
N THR A 686 -15.45 15.91 -9.02
CA THR A 686 -14.77 16.73 -8.01
C THR A 686 -13.34 16.22 -7.83
N ALA A 687 -12.36 17.14 -7.84
CA ALA A 687 -10.99 16.77 -7.50
C ALA A 687 -10.90 16.32 -6.04
N THR A 688 -10.17 15.26 -5.77
CA THR A 688 -9.96 14.76 -4.39
C THR A 688 -8.81 15.48 -3.68
N LYS A 689 -7.95 16.16 -4.45
CA LYS A 689 -6.81 16.93 -3.95
C LYS A 689 -6.92 18.40 -4.36
N PRO A 690 -6.51 19.35 -3.47
CA PRO A 690 -6.57 20.78 -3.77
C PRO A 690 -5.80 21.17 -5.04
N GLU A 691 -4.65 20.56 -5.28
CA GLU A 691 -3.78 20.83 -6.42
C GLU A 691 -4.40 20.43 -7.76
N LEU A 692 -5.36 19.50 -7.75
CA LEU A 692 -6.06 19.06 -8.96
C LEU A 692 -7.23 19.96 -9.35
N VAL A 693 -7.65 20.90 -8.50
CA VAL A 693 -8.76 21.80 -8.82
C VAL A 693 -8.41 22.65 -10.04
N GLY A 694 -9.17 22.48 -11.12
CA GLY A 694 -8.91 23.14 -12.41
C GLY A 694 -7.89 22.43 -13.30
N HIS A 695 -7.34 21.29 -12.88
CA HIS A 695 -6.36 20.49 -13.60
C HIS A 695 -6.86 19.09 -13.96
N PHE A 696 -8.16 18.93 -14.19
CA PHE A 696 -8.77 17.67 -14.61
C PHE A 696 -9.90 17.88 -15.62
N ALA A 697 -10.21 16.85 -16.38
CA ALA A 697 -11.34 16.83 -17.31
C ALA A 697 -12.66 16.60 -16.55
N PRO A 698 -13.54 17.59 -16.47
CA PRO A 698 -14.78 17.47 -15.68
C PRO A 698 -15.76 16.45 -16.24
N GLU A 699 -15.57 16.01 -17.47
CA GLU A 699 -16.37 15.00 -18.14
C GLU A 699 -15.77 13.58 -18.12
N ALA A 700 -14.54 13.42 -17.61
CA ALA A 700 -13.89 12.11 -17.51
C ALA A 700 -14.26 11.42 -16.19
N PRO A 701 -15.04 10.31 -16.23
CA PRO A 701 -15.42 9.62 -15.00
C PRO A 701 -14.22 8.91 -14.37
N ASP A 702 -14.27 8.73 -13.05
CA ASP A 702 -13.40 7.87 -12.28
C ASP A 702 -13.69 6.37 -12.51
N PHE A 703 -13.42 5.54 -11.51
CA PHE A 703 -13.72 4.11 -11.57
C PHE A 703 -15.23 3.85 -11.69
N ASN A 704 -15.66 3.38 -12.83
CA ASN A 704 -16.99 2.79 -13.08
C ASN A 704 -16.92 1.88 -14.29
N LEU A 705 -16.93 0.58 -14.07
CA LEU A 705 -16.72 -0.46 -15.08
C LEU A 705 -17.90 -0.61 -16.09
N MET A 706 -18.99 0.14 -15.91
CA MET A 706 -20.08 0.22 -16.90
C MET A 706 -19.84 1.32 -17.94
N VAL A 707 -18.85 2.20 -17.70
CA VAL A 707 -18.41 3.20 -18.68
C VAL A 707 -17.25 2.63 -19.48
N PRO A 708 -17.41 2.37 -20.79
CA PRO A 708 -16.35 1.82 -21.62
C PRO A 708 -15.11 2.73 -21.70
N ASP A 709 -13.91 2.13 -21.74
CA ASP A 709 -12.67 2.87 -21.91
C ASP A 709 -12.56 3.55 -23.29
N GLN A 710 -13.31 3.08 -24.27
CA GLN A 710 -13.47 3.80 -25.52
C GLN A 710 -14.05 5.21 -25.32
N ILE A 711 -14.97 5.40 -24.38
CA ILE A 711 -15.51 6.72 -24.03
C ILE A 711 -14.43 7.55 -23.34
N ARG A 712 -13.67 6.96 -22.42
CA ARG A 712 -12.57 7.64 -21.69
C ARG A 712 -11.50 8.15 -22.68
N VAL A 713 -11.10 7.31 -23.64
CA VAL A 713 -10.15 7.73 -24.68
C VAL A 713 -10.77 8.74 -25.66
N ASP A 714 -12.07 8.67 -25.97
CA ASP A 714 -12.74 9.67 -26.81
C ASP A 714 -12.71 11.06 -26.14
N ILE A 715 -12.85 11.13 -24.82
CA ILE A 715 -12.69 12.37 -24.05
C ILE A 715 -11.26 12.89 -24.20
N PHE A 716 -10.24 12.05 -23.96
CA PHE A 716 -8.83 12.42 -24.16
C PHE A 716 -8.55 12.92 -25.58
N LEU A 717 -9.04 12.21 -26.60
CA LEU A 717 -8.85 12.58 -28.02
C LEU A 717 -9.52 13.91 -28.36
N ARG A 718 -10.61 14.26 -27.72
CA ARG A 718 -11.23 15.58 -27.87
C ARG A 718 -10.36 16.71 -27.34
N HIS A 719 -9.74 16.51 -26.17
CA HIS A 719 -8.74 17.44 -25.62
C HIS A 719 -7.50 17.52 -26.53
N LEU A 720 -7.00 16.35 -26.98
CA LEU A 720 -5.88 16.30 -27.92
C LEU A 720 -6.14 17.10 -29.18
N LYS A 721 -7.36 17.03 -29.75
CA LYS A 721 -7.75 17.83 -30.93
C LYS A 721 -7.63 19.34 -30.69
N ALA A 722 -7.96 19.81 -29.48
CA ALA A 722 -7.77 21.22 -29.13
C ALA A 722 -6.27 21.59 -29.03
N TRP A 723 -5.47 20.74 -28.38
CA TRP A 723 -4.01 20.97 -28.30
C TRP A 723 -3.33 20.94 -29.67
N LEU A 724 -3.79 20.06 -30.59
CA LEU A 724 -3.31 20.01 -31.98
C LEU A 724 -3.66 21.28 -32.74
N ALA A 725 -4.85 21.86 -32.53
CA ALA A 725 -5.22 23.14 -33.16
C ALA A 725 -4.33 24.27 -32.67
N ASP A 726 -4.04 24.32 -31.36
CA ASP A 726 -3.10 25.31 -30.81
C ASP A 726 -1.66 25.10 -31.33
N LYS A 727 -1.19 23.84 -31.44
CA LYS A 727 0.12 23.51 -31.97
C LYS A 727 0.24 23.96 -33.43
N ALA A 728 -0.83 23.82 -34.24
CA ALA A 728 -0.86 24.31 -35.62
C ALA A 728 -0.79 25.84 -35.72
N GLU A 729 -1.21 26.58 -34.71
CA GLU A 729 -1.08 28.03 -34.57
C GLU A 729 0.25 28.45 -33.91
N GLY A 730 1.16 27.55 -33.64
CA GLY A 730 2.45 27.78 -33.02
C GLY A 730 2.44 27.91 -31.49
N ARG A 731 1.35 27.52 -30.84
CA ARG A 731 1.24 27.45 -29.36
C ARG A 731 1.30 26.01 -28.91
N ASP A 732 2.18 25.68 -28.00
CA ASP A 732 2.24 24.39 -27.37
C ASP A 732 1.48 24.46 -26.02
N THR A 733 0.22 24.00 -26.05
CA THR A 733 -0.68 24.03 -24.89
C THR A 733 -0.96 22.63 -24.29
N MET A 734 -0.41 21.57 -24.90
CA MET A 734 -0.48 20.24 -24.33
C MET A 734 0.25 20.22 -22.98
N PRO A 735 -0.33 19.68 -21.89
CA PRO A 735 0.35 19.62 -20.61
C PRO A 735 1.67 18.83 -20.67
N ASN A 736 2.61 19.19 -19.79
CA ASN A 736 3.85 18.42 -19.65
C ASN A 736 3.59 17.01 -19.11
N PHE A 737 2.55 16.86 -18.30
CA PHE A 737 2.14 15.58 -17.73
C PHE A 737 0.63 15.38 -17.89
N ILE A 738 0.23 14.24 -18.40
CA ILE A 738 -1.17 13.84 -18.55
C ILE A 738 -1.35 12.48 -17.88
N MET A 739 -2.31 12.39 -16.98
CA MET A 739 -2.68 11.15 -16.32
C MET A 739 -4.04 10.67 -16.86
N LEU A 740 -4.10 9.43 -17.30
CA LEU A 740 -5.29 8.83 -17.90
C LEU A 740 -5.61 7.50 -17.21
N ARG A 741 -6.76 7.42 -16.54
CA ARG A 741 -7.27 6.17 -15.95
C ARG A 741 -8.07 5.38 -16.96
N LEU A 742 -7.69 4.13 -17.22
CA LEU A 742 -8.38 3.17 -18.07
C LEU A 742 -8.64 1.86 -17.29
N PRO A 743 -9.74 1.77 -16.48
CA PRO A 743 -9.88 0.72 -15.48
C PRO A 743 -10.60 -0.53 -15.96
N ASN A 744 -11.06 -0.63 -17.22
CA ASN A 744 -12.01 -1.68 -17.61
C ASN A 744 -11.41 -3.08 -17.64
N ASP A 745 -10.10 -3.24 -17.70
CA ASP A 745 -9.47 -4.55 -17.59
C ASP A 745 -9.59 -5.19 -16.20
N HIS A 746 -9.95 -4.43 -15.15
CA HIS A 746 -10.42 -4.98 -13.87
C HIS A 746 -11.56 -5.98 -14.05
N THR A 747 -12.46 -5.71 -14.97
CA THR A 747 -13.69 -6.46 -15.29
C THR A 747 -14.78 -6.40 -14.21
N ALA A 748 -16.04 -6.39 -14.62
CA ALA A 748 -17.20 -6.50 -13.73
C ALA A 748 -17.65 -7.96 -13.55
N GLY A 749 -16.75 -8.93 -13.67
CA GLY A 749 -17.07 -10.35 -13.62
C GLY A 749 -18.05 -10.77 -14.72
N THR A 750 -18.91 -11.73 -14.41
CA THR A 750 -19.85 -12.32 -15.38
C THR A 750 -21.29 -11.93 -15.13
N ARG A 751 -21.52 -10.75 -14.54
CA ARG A 751 -22.87 -10.24 -14.21
C ARG A 751 -23.73 -10.16 -15.48
N PRO A 752 -24.92 -10.79 -15.52
CA PRO A 752 -25.79 -10.73 -16.71
C PRO A 752 -26.19 -9.32 -17.10
N GLY A 753 -26.04 -8.99 -18.37
CA GLY A 753 -26.35 -7.68 -18.93
C GLY A 753 -25.22 -6.64 -18.77
N GLY A 754 -24.13 -6.95 -18.07
CA GLY A 754 -22.89 -6.17 -18.08
C GLY A 754 -21.90 -6.69 -19.12
N PRO A 755 -20.76 -6.01 -19.35
CA PRO A 755 -19.73 -6.46 -20.28
C PRO A 755 -19.19 -7.85 -19.88
N THR A 756 -18.82 -8.65 -20.88
CA THR A 756 -18.06 -9.87 -20.57
C THR A 756 -16.62 -9.51 -20.14
N PRO A 757 -15.94 -10.33 -19.33
CA PRO A 757 -14.55 -10.07 -18.97
C PRO A 757 -13.65 -9.84 -20.20
N LYS A 758 -13.80 -10.67 -21.24
CA LYS A 758 -13.03 -10.50 -22.49
C LYS A 758 -13.38 -9.21 -23.22
N SER A 759 -14.65 -8.77 -23.16
CA SER A 759 -15.07 -7.49 -23.74
C SER A 759 -14.42 -6.32 -23.03
N SER A 760 -14.38 -6.35 -21.70
CA SER A 760 -13.79 -5.29 -20.87
C SER A 760 -12.29 -5.15 -21.13
N VAL A 761 -11.56 -6.27 -21.13
CA VAL A 761 -10.10 -6.26 -21.39
C VAL A 761 -9.79 -5.84 -22.83
N ALA A 762 -10.56 -6.31 -23.81
CA ALA A 762 -10.39 -5.90 -25.21
C ALA A 762 -10.76 -4.43 -25.46
N ASP A 763 -11.73 -3.89 -24.70
CA ASP A 763 -12.10 -2.47 -24.71
C ASP A 763 -10.95 -1.60 -24.18
N ASN A 764 -10.36 -2.00 -23.06
CA ASN A 764 -9.19 -1.36 -22.48
C ASN A 764 -7.98 -1.39 -23.42
N ASP A 765 -7.62 -2.56 -23.95
CA ASP A 765 -6.52 -2.75 -24.90
C ASP A 765 -6.64 -1.82 -26.14
N LEU A 766 -7.83 -1.77 -26.72
CA LEU A 766 -8.08 -0.88 -27.86
C LEU A 766 -8.01 0.61 -27.45
N ALA A 767 -8.44 0.97 -26.25
CA ALA A 767 -8.36 2.35 -25.76
C ALA A 767 -6.91 2.81 -25.64
N VAL A 768 -6.04 1.96 -25.07
CA VAL A 768 -4.59 2.20 -25.02
C VAL A 768 -4.02 2.35 -26.43
N GLY A 769 -4.32 1.40 -27.34
CA GLY A 769 -3.86 1.45 -28.72
C GLY A 769 -4.25 2.74 -29.44
N ARG A 770 -5.49 3.20 -29.26
CA ARG A 770 -6.00 4.45 -29.87
C ARG A 770 -5.34 5.72 -29.31
N ALA A 771 -5.03 5.73 -28.03
CA ALA A 771 -4.33 6.85 -27.42
C ALA A 771 -2.91 6.98 -28.01
N VAL A 772 -2.19 5.85 -28.10
CA VAL A 772 -0.84 5.83 -28.69
C VAL A 772 -0.88 6.15 -30.18
N GLU A 773 -1.81 5.58 -30.96
CA GLU A 773 -1.99 5.89 -32.38
C GLU A 773 -2.16 7.39 -32.60
N ALA A 774 -3.06 8.03 -31.86
CA ALA A 774 -3.38 9.43 -32.05
C ALA A 774 -2.17 10.36 -31.81
N ILE A 775 -1.34 10.08 -30.85
CA ILE A 775 -0.13 10.84 -30.54
C ILE A 775 0.97 10.50 -31.55
N SER A 776 1.20 9.22 -31.85
CA SER A 776 2.30 8.81 -32.72
C SER A 776 2.13 9.28 -34.17
N HIS A 777 0.89 9.51 -34.61
CA HIS A 777 0.56 10.11 -35.90
C HIS A 777 0.43 11.66 -35.85
N SER A 778 0.85 12.30 -34.77
CA SER A 778 0.74 13.74 -34.57
C SER A 778 2.08 14.45 -34.49
N PRO A 779 2.13 15.79 -34.57
CA PRO A 779 3.34 16.57 -34.33
C PRO A 779 3.93 16.44 -32.91
N PHE A 780 3.21 15.82 -31.99
CA PHE A 780 3.67 15.55 -30.63
C PHE A 780 4.51 14.26 -30.51
N TRP A 781 4.60 13.43 -31.57
CA TRP A 781 5.37 12.19 -31.53
C TRP A 781 6.86 12.38 -31.22
N ASP A 782 7.42 13.49 -31.67
CA ASP A 782 8.84 13.78 -31.51
C ASP A 782 9.25 14.10 -30.06
N ASP A 783 8.29 14.48 -29.21
CA ASP A 783 8.56 14.99 -27.86
C ASP A 783 7.62 14.44 -26.78
N THR A 784 6.94 13.31 -27.07
CA THR A 784 6.06 12.61 -26.12
C THR A 784 6.57 11.19 -25.79
N ALA A 785 6.42 10.80 -24.53
CA ALA A 785 6.57 9.41 -24.08
C ALA A 785 5.30 8.96 -23.34
N PHE A 786 4.90 7.70 -23.54
CA PHE A 786 3.88 7.04 -22.73
C PHE A 786 4.53 6.12 -21.71
N PHE A 787 3.91 6.07 -20.54
CA PHE A 787 4.13 5.08 -19.51
C PHE A 787 2.80 4.43 -19.20
N ILE A 788 2.75 3.12 -19.25
CA ILE A 788 1.51 2.34 -19.15
C ILE A 788 1.77 1.20 -18.19
N LEU A 789 1.03 1.16 -17.07
CA LEU A 789 1.15 0.12 -16.05
C LEU A 789 -0.22 -0.27 -15.51
N GLU A 790 -0.26 -1.36 -14.75
CA GLU A 790 -1.35 -1.67 -13.82
C GLU A 790 -1.06 -0.98 -12.47
N ASP A 791 -2.11 -0.62 -11.72
CA ASP A 791 -1.96 -0.09 -10.37
C ASP A 791 -1.41 -1.15 -9.41
N ASP A 792 -1.90 -2.38 -9.55
CA ASP A 792 -1.48 -3.57 -8.82
C ASP A 792 -1.72 -4.85 -9.63
N ALA A 793 -1.09 -5.95 -9.20
CA ALA A 793 -1.30 -7.28 -9.75
C ALA A 793 -2.25 -8.16 -8.91
N GLN A 794 -2.91 -7.62 -7.94
CA GLN A 794 -3.73 -8.12 -6.83
C GLN A 794 -4.10 -9.61 -6.85
N ASN A 795 -4.59 -10.11 -7.97
CA ASN A 795 -5.39 -11.32 -8.04
C ASN A 795 -4.93 -12.30 -9.09
N GLY A 796 -3.94 -11.96 -9.86
CA GLY A 796 -3.55 -12.76 -10.99
C GLY A 796 -2.65 -13.92 -10.63
N ALA A 797 -2.76 -14.99 -11.39
CA ALA A 797 -1.75 -16.02 -11.40
C ALA A 797 -0.54 -15.51 -12.18
N ASP A 798 0.64 -15.59 -11.57
CA ASP A 798 1.92 -15.34 -12.20
C ASP A 798 2.92 -16.41 -11.75
N HIS A 799 3.78 -16.88 -12.65
CA HIS A 799 4.69 -17.97 -12.30
C HIS A 799 5.97 -17.51 -11.56
N VAL A 800 6.21 -16.18 -11.51
CA VAL A 800 7.37 -15.59 -10.85
C VAL A 800 7.01 -15.02 -9.48
N ASP A 801 6.15 -13.98 -9.42
CA ASP A 801 5.81 -13.29 -8.18
C ASP A 801 4.41 -12.69 -8.24
N ALA A 802 3.78 -12.47 -7.08
CA ALA A 802 2.44 -11.88 -6.99
C ALA A 802 2.42 -10.39 -7.34
N HIS A 803 3.57 -9.69 -7.28
CA HIS A 803 3.68 -8.29 -7.70
C HIS A 803 4.06 -8.15 -9.19
N ARG A 804 4.44 -9.26 -9.87
CA ARG A 804 4.88 -9.13 -11.25
C ARG A 804 3.72 -8.79 -12.19
N SER A 805 3.84 -7.64 -12.85
CA SER A 805 2.80 -7.06 -13.68
C SER A 805 3.34 -6.60 -15.03
N ILE A 806 2.52 -5.90 -15.79
CA ILE A 806 2.91 -5.36 -17.08
C ILE A 806 3.33 -3.90 -16.96
N ALA A 807 4.35 -3.54 -17.74
CA ALA A 807 4.67 -2.15 -18.04
C ALA A 807 5.01 -2.00 -19.51
N VAL A 808 4.58 -0.92 -20.13
CA VAL A 808 4.89 -0.61 -21.53
C VAL A 808 5.30 0.86 -21.63
N VAL A 809 6.51 1.10 -22.10
CA VAL A 809 7.01 2.46 -22.33
C VAL A 809 7.08 2.71 -23.84
N VAL A 810 6.40 3.75 -24.31
CA VAL A 810 6.30 4.04 -25.74
C VAL A 810 6.91 5.40 -26.04
N SER A 811 7.90 5.43 -26.92
CA SER A 811 8.45 6.68 -27.43
C SER A 811 9.07 6.50 -28.82
N LYS A 812 9.22 7.58 -29.56
CA LYS A 812 9.96 7.58 -30.82
C LYS A 812 11.40 7.11 -30.64
N TYR A 813 11.93 7.17 -29.43
CA TYR A 813 13.32 6.88 -29.08
C TYR A 813 13.51 5.47 -28.48
N ALA A 814 12.48 4.62 -28.53
CA ALA A 814 12.62 3.23 -28.10
C ALA A 814 13.66 2.49 -28.95
N PRO A 815 14.48 1.61 -28.35
CA PRO A 815 15.49 0.85 -29.06
C PRO A 815 14.87 -0.20 -30.00
N HIS A 816 15.64 -0.59 -31.02
CA HIS A 816 15.32 -1.79 -31.80
C HIS A 816 16.11 -2.97 -31.23
N GLY A 817 15.53 -4.14 -31.24
CA GLY A 817 16.25 -5.34 -30.90
C GLY A 817 17.25 -5.78 -31.98
N GLU A 818 18.11 -6.71 -31.64
CA GLU A 818 19.15 -7.16 -32.56
C GLU A 818 18.55 -8.05 -33.69
N ASN A 819 19.03 -7.81 -34.90
CA ASN A 819 18.66 -8.61 -36.09
C ASN A 819 17.15 -8.67 -36.40
N GLY A 820 16.42 -7.63 -36.03
CA GLY A 820 14.97 -7.53 -36.24
C GLY A 820 14.13 -8.31 -35.22
N ALA A 821 14.72 -8.86 -34.15
CA ALA A 821 13.98 -9.38 -33.01
C ALA A 821 13.46 -8.21 -32.13
N PRO A 822 12.42 -8.40 -31.31
CA PRO A 822 12.01 -7.43 -30.32
C PRO A 822 13.13 -7.10 -29.31
N PHE A 823 13.17 -5.87 -28.84
CA PHE A 823 14.04 -5.51 -27.72
C PHE A 823 13.42 -6.05 -26.42
N VAL A 824 14.21 -6.77 -25.62
CA VAL A 824 13.78 -7.30 -24.32
C VAL A 824 14.72 -6.76 -23.25
N ASP A 825 14.15 -6.16 -22.22
CA ASP A 825 14.86 -5.71 -21.04
C ASP A 825 14.36 -6.48 -19.80
N SER A 826 15.21 -7.37 -19.28
CA SER A 826 14.93 -8.19 -18.11
C SER A 826 15.53 -7.63 -16.81
N HIS A 827 15.95 -6.36 -16.78
CA HIS A 827 16.32 -5.72 -15.54
C HIS A 827 15.12 -5.63 -14.60
N PHE A 828 15.38 -5.67 -13.31
CA PHE A 828 14.35 -5.49 -12.31
C PHE A 828 13.92 -4.01 -12.29
N TYR A 829 12.65 -3.79 -12.60
CA TYR A 829 12.00 -2.50 -12.49
C TYR A 829 10.75 -2.60 -11.61
N SER A 830 10.32 -1.47 -11.08
CA SER A 830 9.04 -1.38 -10.35
C SER A 830 8.29 -0.11 -10.75
N THR A 831 7.09 0.07 -10.21
CA THR A 831 6.32 1.32 -10.32
C THR A 831 7.16 2.55 -10.00
N VAL A 832 8.02 2.47 -8.97
CA VAL A 832 8.95 3.55 -8.60
C VAL A 832 9.93 3.88 -9.72
N SER A 833 10.37 2.86 -10.48
CA SER A 833 11.26 3.04 -11.64
C SER A 833 10.60 3.86 -12.76
N GLU A 834 9.30 3.65 -13.00
CA GLU A 834 8.54 4.48 -13.96
C GLU A 834 8.46 5.93 -13.50
N ILE A 835 8.07 6.16 -12.24
CA ILE A 835 7.98 7.51 -11.67
C ILE A 835 9.31 8.24 -11.84
N ARG A 836 10.42 7.62 -11.41
CA ARG A 836 11.75 8.25 -11.55
C ARG A 836 12.12 8.52 -12.99
N THR A 837 11.75 7.65 -13.91
CA THR A 837 12.01 7.85 -15.33
C THR A 837 11.22 9.05 -15.87
N MET A 838 9.94 9.17 -15.51
CA MET A 838 9.09 10.32 -15.87
C MET A 838 9.63 11.64 -15.30
N GLU A 839 9.99 11.66 -14.02
CA GLU A 839 10.62 12.82 -13.37
C GLU A 839 11.88 13.24 -14.11
N SER A 840 12.77 12.29 -14.40
CA SER A 840 14.02 12.55 -15.12
C SER A 840 13.78 13.14 -16.51
N LEU A 841 12.81 12.62 -17.27
CA LEU A 841 12.43 13.14 -18.59
C LEU A 841 11.87 14.56 -18.52
N LEU A 842 11.11 14.87 -17.49
CA LEU A 842 10.50 16.19 -17.27
C LEU A 842 11.45 17.17 -16.54
N GLY A 843 12.64 16.72 -16.13
CA GLY A 843 13.62 17.55 -15.43
C GLY A 843 13.21 17.87 -13.99
N LEU A 844 12.47 16.97 -13.34
CA LEU A 844 12.08 17.06 -11.95
C LEU A 844 13.12 16.42 -11.02
N PRO A 845 13.26 16.88 -9.77
CA PRO A 845 13.99 16.17 -8.74
C PRO A 845 13.19 14.94 -8.30
N PRO A 846 13.79 13.99 -7.57
CA PRO A 846 13.05 12.93 -6.90
C PRO A 846 12.13 13.49 -5.81
N MET A 847 10.97 12.86 -5.60
CA MET A 847 10.04 13.19 -4.51
C MET A 847 10.51 12.61 -3.17
N ASN A 848 11.01 11.39 -3.18
CA ASN A 848 11.37 10.66 -1.97
C ASN A 848 12.63 9.78 -2.16
N ASN A 849 12.99 9.02 -1.13
CA ASN A 849 14.21 8.23 -1.15
C ASN A 849 14.12 6.98 -2.04
N ASN A 850 12.91 6.46 -2.31
CA ASN A 850 12.74 5.29 -3.15
C ASN A 850 13.03 5.64 -4.62
N ASP A 851 12.41 6.71 -5.13
CA ASP A 851 12.61 7.17 -6.50
C ASP A 851 14.01 7.77 -6.73
N ALA A 852 14.58 8.42 -5.71
CA ALA A 852 15.92 9.00 -5.81
C ALA A 852 17.01 7.98 -6.17
N PHE A 853 16.84 6.72 -5.76
CA PHE A 853 17.88 5.69 -5.85
C PHE A 853 17.44 4.42 -6.60
N CYS A 854 16.24 4.37 -7.15
CA CYS A 854 15.81 3.25 -7.98
C CYS A 854 16.53 3.20 -9.33
N SER A 855 16.46 2.05 -10.01
CA SER A 855 16.87 1.95 -11.40
C SER A 855 15.87 2.69 -12.29
N MET A 856 16.38 3.49 -13.25
CA MET A 856 15.56 4.11 -14.28
C MET A 856 15.48 3.21 -15.52
N MET A 857 14.42 3.33 -16.27
CA MET A 857 14.23 2.64 -17.55
C MET A 857 14.99 3.33 -18.71
N ALA A 858 16.25 3.72 -18.46
CA ALA A 858 17.04 4.49 -19.41
C ALA A 858 17.35 3.74 -20.71
N SER A 859 17.39 2.40 -20.66
CA SER A 859 17.58 1.53 -21.84
C SER A 859 16.53 1.75 -22.93
N LEU A 860 15.30 2.10 -22.53
CA LEU A 860 14.15 2.31 -23.43
C LEU A 860 14.21 3.64 -24.21
N PHE A 861 15.24 4.47 -24.00
CA PHE A 861 15.41 5.76 -24.67
C PHE A 861 16.72 5.84 -25.47
N THR A 862 17.35 4.68 -25.75
CA THR A 862 18.64 4.61 -26.44
C THR A 862 18.54 4.52 -27.97
N GLY A 863 17.31 4.36 -28.49
CA GLY A 863 17.06 4.25 -29.93
C GLY A 863 17.36 5.55 -30.70
N PRO A 864 17.54 5.47 -32.00
CA PRO A 864 17.98 6.62 -32.83
C PRO A 864 16.86 7.66 -33.08
N GLY A 865 15.64 7.45 -32.59
CA GLY A 865 14.52 8.34 -32.81
C GLY A 865 13.79 8.10 -34.14
N ASP A 866 13.77 6.86 -34.61
CA ASP A 866 13.18 6.43 -35.86
C ASP A 866 12.08 5.36 -35.71
N GLN A 867 11.59 5.15 -34.48
CA GLN A 867 10.44 4.27 -34.26
C GLN A 867 9.24 4.76 -35.08
N ALA A 868 8.65 3.84 -35.82
CA ALA A 868 7.47 4.12 -36.62
C ALA A 868 6.28 4.55 -35.73
N ALA A 869 5.36 5.33 -36.32
CA ALA A 869 4.08 5.58 -35.69
C ALA A 869 3.34 4.26 -35.49
N PHE A 870 2.58 4.17 -34.42
CA PHE A 870 1.81 2.98 -34.06
C PHE A 870 0.43 3.04 -34.73
N ASP A 871 0.02 1.93 -35.35
CA ASP A 871 -1.33 1.76 -35.88
C ASP A 871 -2.09 0.80 -34.97
N ALA A 872 -3.20 1.26 -34.38
CA ALA A 872 -3.99 0.48 -33.47
C ALA A 872 -4.68 -0.72 -34.19
N ASP A 873 -4.65 -1.88 -33.55
CA ASP A 873 -5.40 -3.03 -34.00
C ASP A 873 -6.86 -2.91 -33.58
N THR A 874 -7.77 -2.79 -34.55
CA THR A 874 -9.20 -2.60 -34.33
C THR A 874 -10.01 -3.90 -34.45
N SER A 875 -9.34 -5.05 -34.56
CA SER A 875 -9.96 -6.35 -34.80
C SER A 875 -11.06 -6.71 -33.80
N ASN A 876 -10.83 -6.40 -32.51
CA ASN A 876 -11.78 -6.69 -31.43
C ASN A 876 -13.00 -5.75 -31.41
N ARG A 877 -12.92 -4.59 -32.01
CA ARG A 877 -14.06 -3.75 -32.33
C ARG A 877 -14.80 -4.27 -33.58
N ASP A 878 -14.07 -4.59 -34.61
CA ASP A 878 -14.60 -4.93 -35.93
C ASP A 878 -15.26 -6.31 -35.93
N ASN A 879 -14.78 -7.25 -35.12
CA ASN A 879 -15.43 -8.54 -34.88
C ASN A 879 -16.58 -8.50 -33.84
N GLY A 880 -16.76 -7.35 -33.16
CA GLY A 880 -17.82 -7.11 -32.19
C GLY A 880 -17.51 -7.55 -30.75
N LEU A 881 -16.30 -8.02 -30.43
CA LEU A 881 -15.94 -8.52 -29.12
C LEU A 881 -16.17 -7.48 -28.02
N ILE A 882 -15.73 -6.23 -28.23
CA ILE A 882 -15.91 -5.12 -27.24
C ILE A 882 -17.38 -4.77 -26.98
N TYR A 883 -18.30 -5.28 -27.76
CA TYR A 883 -19.75 -5.08 -27.60
C TYR A 883 -20.46 -6.35 -27.08
N THR A 884 -19.76 -7.25 -26.41
CA THR A 884 -20.37 -8.47 -25.89
C THR A 884 -20.78 -8.32 -24.44
N ALA A 885 -22.03 -8.72 -24.14
CA ALA A 885 -22.55 -8.71 -22.76
C ALA A 885 -22.77 -10.13 -22.24
N ASN A 886 -22.66 -10.29 -20.93
CA ASN A 886 -22.90 -11.54 -20.25
C ASN A 886 -24.37 -11.99 -20.36
N GLY A 887 -24.58 -13.24 -20.74
CA GLY A 887 -25.87 -13.90 -20.67
C GLY A 887 -26.23 -14.38 -19.27
N LYS A 888 -27.51 -14.73 -19.06
CA LYS A 888 -27.97 -15.29 -17.77
C LYS A 888 -27.31 -16.63 -17.39
N THR A 889 -26.73 -17.31 -18.37
CA THR A 889 -26.07 -18.61 -18.24
C THR A 889 -24.55 -18.51 -18.27
N ALA A 890 -23.98 -17.30 -18.19
CA ALA A 890 -22.54 -17.12 -18.12
C ALA A 890 -21.95 -17.82 -16.87
N VAL A 891 -20.71 -18.27 -16.96
CA VAL A 891 -20.01 -18.94 -15.87
C VAL A 891 -20.00 -18.01 -14.65
N GLY A 892 -20.44 -18.48 -13.48
CA GLY A 892 -20.48 -17.66 -12.27
C GLY A 892 -21.49 -16.52 -12.25
N ALA A 893 -22.42 -16.43 -13.21
CA ALA A 893 -23.39 -15.33 -13.32
C ALA A 893 -24.21 -15.10 -12.03
N LYS A 894 -24.67 -16.16 -11.39
CA LYS A 894 -25.41 -16.08 -10.12
C LYS A 894 -24.56 -15.50 -8.96
N GLN A 895 -23.26 -15.81 -8.94
CA GLN A 895 -22.32 -15.29 -7.96
C GLN A 895 -21.99 -13.82 -8.25
N SER A 896 -21.69 -13.50 -9.51
CA SER A 896 -21.36 -12.14 -9.93
C SER A 896 -22.49 -11.13 -9.70
N VAL A 897 -23.76 -11.54 -9.78
CA VAL A 897 -24.91 -10.68 -9.44
C VAL A 897 -24.89 -10.23 -7.97
N LYS A 898 -24.28 -11.02 -7.09
CA LYS A 898 -24.20 -10.72 -5.66
C LYS A 898 -22.94 -9.90 -5.28
N MET A 899 -22.05 -9.66 -6.23
CA MET A 899 -20.84 -8.88 -6.06
C MET A 899 -21.13 -7.40 -6.36
N ASP A 900 -20.52 -6.52 -5.61
CA ASP A 900 -20.58 -5.08 -5.86
C ASP A 900 -19.38 -4.70 -6.76
N PHE A 901 -19.67 -4.17 -7.94
CA PHE A 901 -18.71 -3.66 -8.91
C PHE A 901 -18.95 -2.17 -9.22
N SER A 902 -19.73 -1.51 -8.40
CA SER A 902 -20.00 -0.06 -8.55
C SER A 902 -18.97 0.80 -7.78
N HIS A 903 -18.22 0.15 -6.91
CA HIS A 903 -17.15 0.75 -6.12
C HIS A 903 -15.92 -0.17 -6.17
N GLU A 904 -14.77 0.39 -5.96
CA GLU A 904 -13.50 -0.31 -5.92
C GLU A 904 -13.52 -1.43 -4.84
N ASP A 905 -12.93 -2.57 -5.14
CA ASP A 905 -12.58 -3.69 -4.26
C ASP A 905 -13.69 -4.31 -3.38
N ARG A 906 -14.95 -4.04 -3.65
CA ARG A 906 -16.07 -4.66 -2.91
C ARG A 906 -16.43 -6.07 -3.41
N ALA A 907 -15.87 -6.52 -4.52
CA ALA A 907 -16.09 -7.87 -5.02
C ALA A 907 -15.17 -8.87 -4.31
N PRO A 908 -15.69 -10.04 -3.82
CA PRO A 908 -14.85 -11.07 -3.21
C PRO A 908 -13.84 -11.63 -4.23
N THR A 909 -12.61 -11.17 -4.14
CA THR A 909 -11.51 -11.39 -5.06
C THR A 909 -11.27 -12.85 -5.41
N GLU A 910 -11.18 -13.73 -4.42
CA GLU A 910 -10.91 -15.16 -4.62
C GLU A 910 -11.99 -15.87 -5.43
N LYS A 911 -13.25 -15.51 -5.20
CA LYS A 911 -14.36 -16.06 -6.01
C LYS A 911 -14.34 -15.49 -7.41
N LEU A 912 -14.05 -14.20 -7.53
CA LEU A 912 -13.97 -13.53 -8.81
C LEU A 912 -12.88 -14.18 -9.68
N ASN A 913 -11.70 -14.45 -9.13
CA ASN A 913 -10.59 -15.10 -9.85
C ASN A 913 -10.95 -16.45 -10.43
N VAL A 914 -11.63 -17.29 -9.66
CA VAL A 914 -12.09 -18.60 -10.17
C VAL A 914 -13.13 -18.45 -11.28
N ILE A 915 -14.01 -17.46 -11.18
CA ILE A 915 -14.99 -17.15 -12.21
C ILE A 915 -14.30 -16.67 -13.48
N LEU A 916 -13.38 -15.71 -13.36
CA LEU A 916 -12.62 -15.15 -14.48
C LEU A 916 -11.77 -16.24 -15.17
N TRP A 917 -11.08 -17.09 -14.39
CA TRP A 917 -10.34 -18.23 -14.95
C TRP A 917 -11.24 -19.15 -15.78
N LYS A 918 -12.37 -19.57 -15.23
CA LYS A 918 -13.31 -20.45 -15.92
C LYS A 918 -13.92 -19.80 -17.15
N ASP A 919 -14.16 -18.49 -17.12
CA ASP A 919 -14.68 -17.73 -18.27
C ASP A 919 -13.63 -17.62 -19.38
N ALA A 920 -12.39 -17.29 -19.01
CA ALA A 920 -11.29 -17.10 -19.96
C ALA A 920 -10.80 -18.43 -20.56
N MET A 921 -10.53 -19.43 -19.69
CA MET A 921 -9.82 -20.67 -19.99
C MET A 921 -10.74 -21.89 -20.16
N GLY A 922 -12.05 -21.73 -19.97
CA GLY A 922 -13.05 -22.78 -20.18
C GLY A 922 -12.83 -24.01 -19.29
N ASN A 923 -12.59 -25.17 -19.92
CA ASN A 923 -12.38 -26.44 -19.22
C ASN A 923 -10.95 -26.65 -18.72
N ALA A 924 -10.05 -25.69 -18.89
CA ALA A 924 -8.70 -25.80 -18.37
C ALA A 924 -8.75 -25.94 -16.83
N PRO A 925 -7.90 -26.78 -16.23
CA PRO A 925 -7.88 -26.93 -14.79
C PRO A 925 -7.57 -25.59 -14.13
N VAL A 926 -8.36 -25.20 -13.13
CA VAL A 926 -8.07 -24.02 -12.32
C VAL A 926 -6.70 -24.25 -11.67
N PRO A 927 -5.72 -23.34 -11.84
CA PRO A 927 -4.43 -23.45 -11.18
C PRO A 927 -4.57 -23.66 -9.67
N ALA A 928 -3.66 -24.40 -9.06
CA ALA A 928 -3.71 -24.69 -7.61
C ALA A 928 -3.72 -23.38 -6.79
N MET A 929 -2.96 -22.39 -7.26
CA MET A 929 -2.87 -21.06 -6.64
C MET A 929 -4.18 -20.27 -6.65
N LEU A 930 -5.13 -20.58 -7.54
CA LEU A 930 -6.46 -19.93 -7.59
C LEU A 930 -7.55 -20.74 -6.89
N LYS A 931 -7.23 -21.91 -6.29
CA LYS A 931 -8.24 -22.76 -5.64
C LYS A 931 -8.37 -22.40 -4.18
N GLU A 932 -9.59 -22.11 -3.75
CA GLU A 932 -9.92 -22.15 -2.31
C GLU A 932 -9.64 -23.56 -1.73
N LYS A 933 -9.10 -23.58 -0.52
CA LYS A 933 -9.04 -24.81 0.28
C LYS A 933 -10.48 -25.19 0.62
N GLY A 934 -11.06 -26.11 -0.13
CA GLY A 934 -12.39 -26.61 0.14
C GLY A 934 -12.44 -27.16 1.57
N LYS A 935 -13.36 -26.68 2.40
CA LYS A 935 -13.79 -27.44 3.56
C LYS A 935 -14.20 -28.82 3.05
N LYS A 936 -13.57 -29.89 3.50
CA LYS A 936 -14.11 -31.23 3.38
C LYS A 936 -15.51 -31.18 3.96
N ASN A 937 -16.53 -31.43 3.12
CA ASN A 937 -17.95 -31.44 3.42
C ASN A 937 -18.67 -30.08 3.47
N ALA A 938 -18.79 -29.41 2.32
CA ALA A 938 -20.05 -28.81 1.95
C ALA A 938 -20.52 -29.54 0.68
N LYS A 939 -21.66 -30.17 0.73
CA LYS A 939 -22.36 -30.67 -0.44
C LYS A 939 -22.42 -29.51 -1.44
N ASP A 940 -22.01 -29.78 -2.68
CA ASP A 940 -22.25 -28.91 -3.81
C ASP A 940 -23.73 -28.52 -3.78
N GLU A 941 -24.02 -27.29 -3.37
CA GLU A 941 -25.32 -26.70 -3.67
C GLU A 941 -25.23 -26.19 -5.10
N ASP A 942 -25.20 -27.13 -6.04
CA ASP A 942 -25.67 -26.95 -7.38
C ASP A 942 -27.19 -27.14 -7.35
N ASP A 943 -27.91 -26.03 -7.23
CA ASP A 943 -29.28 -25.84 -7.75
C ASP A 943 -29.58 -24.35 -7.95
#